data_168d4e0e101528575c5e441a1a1a5613
#
_entry.id   168d4e0e101528575c5e441a1a1a5613
#
_cell.length_a   1.000
_cell.length_b   1.000
_cell.length_c   1.000
_cell.angle_alpha   90.00
_cell.angle_beta   90.00
_cell.angle_gamma   90.00
#
_symmetry.space_group_name_H-M   'P 1'
#
loop_
_entity.id
_entity.type
_entity.pdbx_description
1 polymer ?
#
loop_
_entity_poly.entity_id
_entity_poly.type
_entity_poly.pdbx_seq_one_letter_code
_entity_poly.pdbx_strand_id
1 'polypeptide(L)'
;MSKREDIKKVLIIGSGPIIIGQACEFDYSGTQACKALRQLGYEIILVNSNPATIMTDPGIADVTYIEPLNVTRLEQIIAKERPDAILPNLGGQSGLNLCSELAAAGILDKYNVKVIGVQVDAIERGEDRIEFKKTMNKLGIEMARSEVAYSVEEALAIADKLGYPVVLRPAYTMGGAGGGLVYNVEELKTVCARGLQASLVGQVLVEESILGWEELELEVVRDAKGNMITVCFIENIDPLGVHTGDSFCSAPMLTISEECQKRLQEQAYKIVDEVQVIGGTNVQFAHDPVTDRIIVIEINPRTSRSSALASKATGFPIALVSAMLAAGLTLDEIPCGVHGTLDKYVPGGDYVVIKFARWAFEKFKDAQDKLGTQMRAVGEVMSIGKTYKEAFQKAIRSLEIGRYGLGFAKDFHDKTKDELLAMLVEPTSERQFIMYEALRKGATVEELYNLTKIKHYFIEQMKELVEEEEALLAKKGETLDKDTMEQAKKDGFSDRYLSKLLEVPEDDIRNTRLGYGITESWEPVHVSGTEDRAYYYSTYNAPDHTTISNNKKIMILGGGPNRIGQGIEFDYCCVHAALALKELGFETIIVNCNPETVSTDYDTSDKLYFEPLTLEDVLSIYEKEQPIGVIAQFGGQTPLNLAADLKKNGVRILGTSPEVIDMAEDRDLFRAMMEKLDIPMPEAGMATNVEEALAVAEKIGYPVMVRPSYVLGGRGMEVVSEPESLKKYMAAAVGVTPDRPILIDRFLRHATECEADAIADGKHAFVPAVMEHIELAGVHSGDSACILPSRGIPENLVETIKDYTRKIAEEMGVCGLMNMQYAIENDKVYVLEANPRASRTVPLVSKVCGVSMVKIATQIMTSELTGKPSPLPEMKEVKPKYYGVKEAVFPFNMFQEVDPVLGPEMRSTGEVLGLSTNVGEAFYKAQEATQTRLPKEGTVLFSVLSLIHISEPTRRTPIS
;
A
#
# COMPACT_ATOMS: atom_id res chain seq x y z
N MET A 1 17.38 28.27 -18.49
CA MET A 1 17.20 27.33 -17.36
C MET A 1 18.50 27.27 -16.58
N SER A 2 18.43 27.44 -15.27
CA SER A 2 19.59 27.43 -14.35
C SER A 2 20.06 26.03 -13.95
N LYS A 3 19.94 25.08 -14.85
CA LYS A 3 20.38 23.70 -14.67
C LYS A 3 21.84 23.63 -14.21
N ARG A 4 22.16 22.74 -13.28
CA ARG A 4 23.50 22.45 -12.77
C ARG A 4 24.36 21.79 -13.85
N GLU A 5 25.24 22.57 -14.54
CA GLU A 5 26.17 22.08 -15.57
C GLU A 5 27.44 21.41 -14.99
N ASP A 6 27.66 21.58 -13.67
CA ASP A 6 28.76 20.96 -12.93
C ASP A 6 28.47 19.51 -12.52
N ILE A 7 27.28 19.01 -12.81
CA ILE A 7 26.80 17.67 -12.52
C ILE A 7 26.41 16.99 -13.83
N LYS A 8 26.82 15.73 -14.00
CA LYS A 8 26.46 14.89 -15.15
C LYS A 8 25.79 13.59 -14.72
N LYS A 9 26.23 13.03 -13.60
CA LYS A 9 25.80 11.71 -13.08
C LYS A 9 25.26 11.85 -11.67
N VAL A 10 24.01 11.38 -11.44
CA VAL A 10 23.30 11.49 -10.16
C VAL A 10 22.95 10.11 -9.61
N LEU A 11 23.29 9.87 -8.34
CA LEU A 11 22.86 8.71 -7.59
C LEU A 11 21.55 9.00 -6.85
N ILE A 12 20.54 8.18 -7.10
CA ILE A 12 19.26 8.20 -6.38
C ILE A 12 19.22 6.99 -5.45
N ILE A 13 18.90 7.24 -4.17
CA ILE A 13 18.67 6.19 -3.17
C ILE A 13 17.18 5.95 -3.06
N GLY A 14 16.76 4.69 -3.21
CA GLY A 14 15.37 4.27 -2.96
C GLY A 14 15.06 4.13 -1.47
N SER A 15 13.85 3.67 -1.18
CA SER A 15 13.33 3.56 0.20
C SER A 15 13.51 2.18 0.84
N GLY A 16 13.94 1.19 0.07
CA GLY A 16 14.00 -0.19 0.54
C GLY A 16 12.67 -0.92 0.45
N PRO A 17 12.42 -1.89 1.33
CA PRO A 17 11.18 -2.66 1.35
C PRO A 17 9.99 -1.81 1.82
N ILE A 18 8.78 -2.25 1.46
CA ILE A 18 7.55 -1.68 2.01
C ILE A 18 7.39 -2.11 3.47
N ILE A 19 7.30 -1.11 4.34
CA ILE A 19 7.03 -1.27 5.76
C ILE A 19 5.89 -0.33 6.18
N ILE A 20 5.29 -0.57 7.32
CA ILE A 20 4.32 0.37 7.89
C ILE A 20 5.02 1.71 8.12
N GLY A 21 4.48 2.78 7.53
CA GLY A 21 5.06 4.13 7.58
C GLY A 21 5.94 4.51 6.38
N GLN A 22 6.37 3.56 5.55
CA GLN A 22 7.17 3.79 4.35
C GLN A 22 6.77 2.80 3.25
N ALA A 23 5.72 3.13 2.50
CA ALA A 23 5.07 2.25 1.53
C ALA A 23 5.43 2.59 0.07
N CYS A 24 4.50 2.38 -0.86
CA CYS A 24 4.77 2.50 -2.29
C CYS A 24 4.84 3.94 -2.82
N GLU A 25 4.54 4.96 -2.02
CA GLU A 25 4.69 6.37 -2.37
C GLU A 25 6.13 6.74 -2.78
N PHE A 26 7.11 5.97 -2.36
CA PHE A 26 8.51 6.19 -2.72
C PHE A 26 8.91 5.52 -4.04
N ASP A 27 8.17 4.52 -4.50
CA ASP A 27 8.31 4.05 -5.89
C ASP A 27 7.81 5.13 -6.86
N TYR A 28 6.67 5.75 -6.55
CA TYR A 28 6.19 6.92 -7.27
C TYR A 28 7.23 8.04 -7.31
N SER A 29 7.72 8.49 -6.15
CA SER A 29 8.68 9.61 -6.09
C SER A 29 10.02 9.29 -6.75
N GLY A 30 10.55 8.08 -6.58
CA GLY A 30 11.78 7.63 -7.22
C GLY A 30 11.66 7.54 -8.75
N THR A 31 10.54 7.01 -9.24
CA THR A 31 10.25 6.93 -10.67
C THR A 31 10.13 8.32 -11.30
N GLN A 32 9.43 9.25 -10.64
CA GLN A 32 9.31 10.64 -11.09
C GLN A 32 10.66 11.38 -11.09
N ALA A 33 11.50 11.13 -10.07
CA ALA A 33 12.85 11.68 -10.02
C ALA A 33 13.70 11.24 -11.22
N CYS A 34 13.68 9.95 -11.54
CA CYS A 34 14.39 9.42 -12.71
C CYS A 34 13.90 10.06 -14.02
N LYS A 35 12.60 10.21 -14.18
CA LYS A 35 12.00 10.86 -15.35
C LYS A 35 12.45 12.33 -15.47
N ALA A 36 12.37 13.10 -14.39
CA ALA A 36 12.77 14.50 -14.35
C ALA A 36 14.24 14.70 -14.69
N LEU A 37 15.13 13.96 -14.05
CA LEU A 37 16.56 14.07 -14.27
C LEU A 37 16.99 13.62 -15.68
N ARG A 38 16.33 12.59 -16.22
CA ARG A 38 16.55 12.15 -17.60
C ARG A 38 16.13 13.21 -18.61
N GLN A 39 14.98 13.86 -18.43
CA GLN A 39 14.53 14.96 -19.27
C GLN A 39 15.52 16.13 -19.29
N LEU A 40 16.21 16.35 -18.17
CA LEU A 40 17.26 17.34 -18.05
C LEU A 40 18.63 16.89 -18.60
N GLY A 41 18.75 15.63 -19.03
CA GLY A 41 19.94 15.07 -19.66
C GLY A 41 21.02 14.59 -18.69
N TYR A 42 20.67 14.25 -17.45
CA TYR A 42 21.58 13.61 -16.51
C TYR A 42 21.63 12.10 -16.69
N GLU A 43 22.79 11.50 -16.45
CA GLU A 43 22.95 10.06 -16.27
C GLU A 43 22.52 9.68 -14.85
N ILE A 44 21.71 8.63 -14.72
CA ILE A 44 21.07 8.25 -13.47
C ILE A 44 21.57 6.89 -13.01
N ILE A 45 22.04 6.83 -11.77
CA ILE A 45 22.29 5.59 -11.03
C ILE A 45 21.22 5.47 -9.97
N LEU A 46 20.54 4.34 -9.92
CA LEU A 46 19.54 4.05 -8.92
C LEU A 46 19.94 2.84 -8.08
N VAL A 47 19.77 2.93 -6.76
CA VAL A 47 19.91 1.80 -5.85
C VAL A 47 18.66 1.64 -5.02
N ASN A 48 18.12 0.43 -5.02
CA ASN A 48 17.02 0.03 -4.14
C ASN A 48 17.03 -1.49 -3.94
N SER A 49 16.56 -1.96 -2.79
CA SER A 49 16.51 -3.39 -2.46
C SER A 49 15.18 -4.06 -2.79
N ASN A 50 14.15 -3.30 -3.15
CA ASN A 50 12.81 -3.81 -3.43
C ASN A 50 12.65 -4.20 -4.90
N PRO A 51 12.43 -5.50 -5.21
CA PRO A 51 12.31 -5.97 -6.60
C PRO A 51 10.97 -5.62 -7.25
N ALA A 52 9.95 -5.29 -6.46
CA ALA A 52 8.59 -5.04 -6.94
C ALA A 52 8.38 -3.61 -7.46
N THR A 53 9.37 -2.74 -7.32
CA THR A 53 9.26 -1.32 -7.71
C THR A 53 9.44 -1.10 -9.21
N ILE A 54 8.74 -0.10 -9.75
CA ILE A 54 8.93 0.38 -11.13
C ILE A 54 10.29 1.07 -11.28
N MET A 55 10.72 1.83 -10.27
CA MET A 55 12.00 2.53 -10.33
C MET A 55 13.21 1.61 -10.60
N THR A 56 13.15 0.36 -10.12
CA THR A 56 14.23 -0.64 -10.31
C THR A 56 14.15 -1.39 -11.63
N ASP A 57 13.21 -1.06 -12.50
CA ASP A 57 13.12 -1.67 -13.82
C ASP A 57 14.22 -1.23 -14.78
N PRO A 58 14.67 -2.13 -15.67
CA PRO A 58 15.56 -1.75 -16.75
C PRO A 58 14.98 -0.62 -17.60
N GLY A 59 15.78 0.43 -17.82
CA GLY A 59 15.37 1.57 -18.64
C GLY A 59 14.75 2.75 -17.88
N ILE A 60 14.42 2.62 -16.59
CA ILE A 60 14.03 3.75 -15.75
C ILE A 60 15.26 4.60 -15.39
N ALA A 61 16.31 3.99 -14.84
CA ALA A 61 17.63 4.60 -14.68
C ALA A 61 18.61 4.06 -15.74
N ASP A 62 19.75 4.73 -15.92
CA ASP A 62 20.80 4.28 -16.84
C ASP A 62 21.53 3.08 -16.23
N VAL A 63 21.72 3.09 -14.91
CA VAL A 63 22.29 1.96 -14.14
C VAL A 63 21.41 1.72 -12.91
N THR A 64 20.96 0.49 -12.72
CA THR A 64 20.14 0.07 -11.58
C THR A 64 20.88 -0.97 -10.75
N TYR A 65 20.94 -0.73 -9.45
CA TYR A 65 21.45 -1.67 -8.45
C TYR A 65 20.31 -2.15 -7.55
N ILE A 66 20.05 -3.45 -7.57
CA ILE A 66 19.22 -4.11 -6.56
C ILE A 66 20.15 -4.64 -5.49
N GLU A 67 20.40 -3.82 -4.48
CA GLU A 67 21.35 -4.08 -3.42
C GLU A 67 20.81 -3.60 -2.05
N PRO A 68 21.29 -4.16 -0.94
CA PRO A 68 20.95 -3.66 0.39
C PRO A 68 21.28 -2.19 0.58
N LEU A 69 20.38 -1.46 1.22
CA LEU A 69 20.55 -0.05 1.52
C LEU A 69 21.33 0.13 2.82
N ASN A 70 22.66 0.16 2.73
CA ASN A 70 23.56 0.44 3.83
C ASN A 70 24.82 1.16 3.36
N VAL A 71 25.55 1.78 4.29
CA VAL A 71 26.74 2.58 4.00
C VAL A 71 27.80 1.79 3.21
N THR A 72 28.05 0.56 3.60
CA THR A 72 29.07 -0.29 2.95
C THR A 72 28.75 -0.55 1.48
N ARG A 73 27.50 -0.92 1.17
CA ARG A 73 27.07 -1.19 -0.21
C ARG A 73 27.05 0.10 -1.05
N LEU A 74 26.56 1.19 -0.45
CA LEU A 74 26.54 2.49 -1.12
C LEU A 74 27.95 3.00 -1.41
N GLU A 75 28.90 2.85 -0.50
CA GLU A 75 30.31 3.20 -0.76
C GLU A 75 30.88 2.41 -1.94
N GLN A 76 30.60 1.10 -2.03
CA GLN A 76 31.03 0.26 -3.14
C GLN A 76 30.47 0.74 -4.47
N ILE A 77 29.19 1.11 -4.52
CA ILE A 77 28.52 1.66 -5.70
C ILE A 77 29.12 3.02 -6.08
N ILE A 78 29.28 3.91 -5.11
CA ILE A 78 29.89 5.24 -5.32
C ILE A 78 31.33 5.11 -5.85
N ALA A 79 32.12 4.22 -5.29
CA ALA A 79 33.50 3.98 -5.73
C ALA A 79 33.57 3.48 -7.18
N LYS A 80 32.62 2.66 -7.60
CA LYS A 80 32.55 2.08 -8.94
C LYS A 80 31.99 3.08 -9.95
N GLU A 81 30.85 3.68 -9.67
CA GLU A 81 30.09 4.51 -10.61
C GLU A 81 30.56 5.98 -10.65
N ARG A 82 31.17 6.45 -9.57
CA ARG A 82 31.66 7.83 -9.45
C ARG A 82 30.62 8.90 -9.79
N PRO A 83 29.45 8.90 -9.10
CA PRO A 83 28.47 9.95 -9.33
C PRO A 83 29.01 11.32 -8.91
N ASP A 84 28.58 12.36 -9.61
CA ASP A 84 28.89 13.75 -9.26
C ASP A 84 28.04 14.23 -8.08
N ALA A 85 26.82 13.66 -7.96
CA ALA A 85 25.86 14.07 -6.95
C ALA A 85 25.00 12.91 -6.43
N ILE A 86 24.42 13.11 -5.25
CA ILE A 86 23.44 12.23 -4.61
C ILE A 86 22.15 13.00 -4.35
N LEU A 87 21.02 12.42 -4.66
CA LEU A 87 19.68 12.95 -4.40
C LEU A 87 18.97 12.09 -3.34
N PRO A 88 18.90 12.54 -2.05
CA PRO A 88 18.42 11.71 -0.96
C PRO A 88 16.91 11.85 -0.65
N ASN A 89 16.31 13.01 -0.94
CA ASN A 89 15.01 13.39 -0.38
C ASN A 89 13.78 12.77 -1.08
N LEU A 90 13.99 11.88 -2.03
CA LEU A 90 12.91 11.15 -2.72
C LEU A 90 12.84 9.66 -2.34
N GLY A 91 13.75 9.20 -1.50
CA GLY A 91 13.82 7.83 -0.96
C GLY A 91 13.30 7.68 0.48
N GLY A 92 12.42 8.59 0.90
CA GLY A 92 11.86 8.57 2.26
C GLY A 92 12.90 8.79 3.36
N GLN A 93 12.58 8.32 4.55
CA GLN A 93 13.48 8.44 5.70
C GLN A 93 14.78 7.66 5.49
N SER A 94 14.70 6.50 4.84
CA SER A 94 15.88 5.68 4.53
C SER A 94 16.89 6.43 3.69
N GLY A 95 16.46 7.15 2.67
CA GLY A 95 17.33 7.97 1.82
C GLY A 95 18.04 9.09 2.59
N LEU A 96 17.29 9.80 3.45
CA LEU A 96 17.86 10.87 4.29
C LEU A 96 18.89 10.35 5.29
N ASN A 97 18.56 9.29 6.02
CA ASN A 97 19.44 8.68 7.02
C ASN A 97 20.75 8.21 6.39
N LEU A 98 20.66 7.51 5.25
CA LEU A 98 21.84 7.01 4.55
C LEU A 98 22.71 8.15 3.99
N CYS A 99 22.13 9.23 3.53
CA CYS A 99 22.89 10.41 3.09
C CYS A 99 23.66 11.02 4.27
N SER A 100 23.03 11.17 5.43
CA SER A 100 23.67 11.68 6.65
C SER A 100 24.78 10.73 7.13
N GLU A 101 24.56 9.42 7.13
CA GLU A 101 25.56 8.41 7.49
C GLU A 101 26.77 8.42 6.54
N LEU A 102 26.55 8.54 5.23
CA LEU A 102 27.62 8.66 4.22
C LEU A 102 28.45 9.92 4.42
N ALA A 103 27.80 11.04 4.75
CA ALA A 103 28.47 12.29 5.04
C ALA A 103 29.32 12.18 6.32
N ALA A 104 28.73 11.66 7.40
CA ALA A 104 29.41 11.45 8.69
C ALA A 104 30.62 10.50 8.59
N ALA A 105 30.52 9.49 7.72
CA ALA A 105 31.62 8.56 7.42
C ALA A 105 32.72 9.17 6.50
N GLY A 106 32.55 10.41 6.02
CA GLY A 106 33.50 11.08 5.12
C GLY A 106 33.51 10.52 3.69
N ILE A 107 32.55 9.67 3.34
CA ILE A 107 32.49 8.97 2.02
C ILE A 107 32.17 9.97 0.90
N LEU A 108 31.26 10.89 1.14
CA LEU A 108 30.88 11.90 0.14
C LEU A 108 32.09 12.80 -0.21
N ASP A 109 32.85 13.25 0.77
CA ASP A 109 34.08 14.03 0.55
C ASP A 109 35.16 13.19 -0.12
N LYS A 110 35.34 11.93 0.30
CA LYS A 110 36.34 11.00 -0.28
C LYS A 110 36.18 10.83 -1.79
N TYR A 111 34.98 10.81 -2.27
CA TYR A 111 34.66 10.59 -3.69
C TYR A 111 34.18 11.86 -4.40
N ASN A 112 34.21 13.01 -3.73
CA ASN A 112 33.74 14.29 -4.24
C ASN A 112 32.30 14.27 -4.75
N VAL A 113 31.41 13.67 -3.99
CA VAL A 113 29.97 13.57 -4.27
C VAL A 113 29.23 14.74 -3.62
N LYS A 114 28.53 15.53 -4.40
CA LYS A 114 27.71 16.66 -3.92
C LYS A 114 26.32 16.16 -3.52
N VAL A 115 25.80 16.69 -2.43
CA VAL A 115 24.38 16.49 -2.09
C VAL A 115 23.55 17.52 -2.84
N ILE A 116 22.54 17.08 -3.58
CA ILE A 116 21.56 17.95 -4.24
C ILE A 116 20.18 17.78 -3.63
N GLY A 117 19.33 18.80 -3.76
CA GLY A 117 18.08 18.87 -3.02
C GLY A 117 18.33 19.25 -1.56
N VAL A 118 17.83 18.42 -0.63
CA VAL A 118 18.00 18.67 0.81
C VAL A 118 19.45 18.41 1.24
N GLN A 119 20.08 19.43 1.84
CA GLN A 119 21.46 19.34 2.34
C GLN A 119 21.51 18.63 3.68
N VAL A 120 22.67 18.07 4.04
CA VAL A 120 22.86 17.29 5.30
C VAL A 120 22.52 18.12 6.56
N ASP A 121 22.95 19.38 6.59
CA ASP A 121 22.65 20.28 7.71
C ASP A 121 21.15 20.64 7.82
N ALA A 122 20.45 20.67 6.68
CA ALA A 122 19.00 20.86 6.65
C ALA A 122 18.27 19.60 7.18
N ILE A 123 18.77 18.40 6.82
CA ILE A 123 18.25 17.14 7.38
C ILE A 123 18.39 17.16 8.90
N GLU A 124 19.56 17.52 9.41
CA GLU A 124 19.85 17.57 10.84
C GLU A 124 18.94 18.56 11.58
N ARG A 125 18.76 19.78 11.05
CA ARG A 125 17.86 20.80 11.63
C ARG A 125 16.40 20.43 11.59
N GLY A 126 15.97 19.64 10.61
CA GLY A 126 14.59 19.17 10.49
C GLY A 126 14.29 17.95 11.35
N GLU A 127 15.21 17.00 11.43
CA GLU A 127 15.00 15.68 12.04
C GLU A 127 15.47 15.62 13.51
N ASP A 128 16.54 16.35 13.88
CA ASP A 128 16.95 16.41 15.29
C ASP A 128 16.03 17.34 16.07
N ARG A 129 15.31 16.76 17.03
CA ARG A 129 14.27 17.46 17.79
C ARG A 129 14.81 18.64 18.61
N ILE A 130 16.05 18.55 19.08
CA ILE A 130 16.70 19.63 19.85
C ILE A 130 17.07 20.77 18.91
N GLU A 131 17.68 20.47 17.79
CA GLU A 131 18.05 21.46 16.77
C GLU A 131 16.78 22.11 16.17
N PHE A 132 15.75 21.32 15.91
CA PHE A 132 14.46 21.84 15.47
C PHE A 132 13.84 22.80 16.49
N LYS A 133 13.84 22.43 17.77
CA LYS A 133 13.35 23.30 18.85
C LYS A 133 14.14 24.62 18.96
N LYS A 134 15.46 24.56 18.84
CA LYS A 134 16.31 25.77 18.78
C LYS A 134 15.94 26.66 17.60
N THR A 135 15.72 26.06 16.44
CA THR A 135 15.31 26.75 15.22
C THR A 135 13.95 27.42 15.39
N MET A 136 12.96 26.73 15.96
CA MET A 136 11.63 27.28 16.23
C MET A 136 11.69 28.44 17.23
N ASN A 137 12.47 28.29 18.30
CA ASN A 137 12.68 29.37 19.27
C ASN A 137 13.29 30.62 18.63
N LYS A 138 14.28 30.45 17.74
CA LYS A 138 14.88 31.56 16.97
C LYS A 138 13.85 32.29 16.12
N LEU A 139 12.91 31.55 15.51
CA LEU A 139 11.87 32.10 14.66
C LEU A 139 10.67 32.68 15.46
N GLY A 140 10.61 32.46 16.76
CA GLY A 140 9.46 32.81 17.59
C GLY A 140 8.20 31.98 17.27
N ILE A 141 8.37 30.76 16.76
CA ILE A 141 7.29 29.82 16.45
C ILE A 141 7.13 28.86 17.63
N GLU A 142 5.89 28.70 18.07
CA GLU A 142 5.56 27.83 19.20
C GLU A 142 5.68 26.34 18.85
N MET A 143 6.25 25.60 19.77
CA MET A 143 6.17 24.14 19.86
C MET A 143 5.48 23.75 21.18
N ALA A 144 5.08 22.50 21.32
CA ALA A 144 4.60 21.98 22.58
C ALA A 144 5.63 22.27 23.68
N ARG A 145 5.16 22.77 24.83
CA ARG A 145 6.02 23.08 25.98
C ARG A 145 6.67 21.78 26.45
N SER A 146 7.99 21.78 26.58
CA SER A 146 8.72 20.57 26.90
C SER A 146 10.05 20.87 27.58
N GLU A 147 10.49 19.98 28.47
CA GLU A 147 11.81 20.01 29.11
C GLU A 147 12.41 18.61 29.07
N VAL A 148 13.75 18.54 29.06
CA VAL A 148 14.49 17.27 29.05
C VAL A 148 14.70 16.80 30.48
N ALA A 149 14.46 15.51 30.74
CA ALA A 149 14.74 14.85 32.03
C ALA A 149 15.77 13.74 31.82
N TYR A 150 16.68 13.64 32.76
CA TYR A 150 17.72 12.60 32.85
C TYR A 150 17.45 11.61 33.99
N SER A 151 16.40 11.85 34.76
CA SER A 151 15.94 10.98 35.85
C SER A 151 14.43 11.01 35.97
N VAL A 152 13.88 10.03 36.70
CA VAL A 152 12.43 9.98 36.98
C VAL A 152 12.00 11.16 37.85
N GLU A 153 12.85 11.57 38.81
CA GLU A 153 12.61 12.72 39.70
C GLU A 153 12.50 14.04 38.91
N GLU A 154 13.42 14.26 37.96
CA GLU A 154 13.35 15.42 37.05
C GLU A 154 12.09 15.41 36.23
N ALA A 155 11.71 14.24 35.66
CA ALA A 155 10.50 14.09 34.87
C ALA A 155 9.23 14.40 35.68
N LEU A 156 9.16 13.97 36.94
CA LEU A 156 8.05 14.28 37.84
C LEU A 156 7.92 15.79 38.07
N ALA A 157 9.04 16.47 38.34
CA ALA A 157 9.06 17.92 38.56
C ALA A 157 8.60 18.71 37.29
N ILE A 158 8.99 18.25 36.11
CA ILE A 158 8.58 18.85 34.85
C ILE A 158 7.07 18.60 34.62
N ALA A 159 6.59 17.38 34.86
CA ALA A 159 5.18 17.04 34.69
C ALA A 159 4.25 17.84 35.62
N ASP A 160 4.69 18.06 36.88
CA ASP A 160 3.96 18.91 37.82
C ASP A 160 3.83 20.35 37.32
N LYS A 161 4.86 20.86 36.65
CA LYS A 161 4.87 22.22 36.07
C LYS A 161 4.00 22.32 34.81
N LEU A 162 4.00 21.27 33.92
CA LEU A 162 3.24 21.23 32.68
C LEU A 162 1.75 20.89 32.90
N GLY A 163 1.45 20.09 33.92
CA GLY A 163 0.13 19.52 34.15
C GLY A 163 -0.09 18.22 33.39
N TYR A 164 -0.77 17.23 34.02
CA TYR A 164 -1.14 15.97 33.34
C TYR A 164 -2.36 16.16 32.41
N PRO A 165 -2.46 15.37 31.34
CA PRO A 165 -1.50 14.38 30.87
C PRO A 165 -0.25 15.00 30.23
N VAL A 166 0.88 14.25 30.27
CA VAL A 166 2.12 14.60 29.57
C VAL A 166 2.56 13.47 28.64
N VAL A 167 3.33 13.81 27.62
CA VAL A 167 3.92 12.86 26.68
C VAL A 167 5.41 12.69 27.00
N LEU A 168 5.85 11.46 27.12
CA LEU A 168 7.26 11.11 27.30
C LEU A 168 7.84 10.62 25.97
N ARG A 169 8.97 11.22 25.56
CA ARG A 169 9.67 10.86 24.32
C ARG A 169 11.15 10.61 24.62
N PRO A 170 11.59 9.35 24.62
CA PRO A 170 13.01 9.04 24.73
C PRO A 170 13.80 9.57 23.54
N ALA A 171 14.98 10.10 23.79
CA ALA A 171 15.84 10.60 22.73
C ALA A 171 16.50 9.46 21.95
N TYR A 172 16.64 9.65 20.63
CA TYR A 172 17.32 8.72 19.71
C TYR A 172 16.72 7.29 19.69
N THR A 173 15.39 7.19 19.78
CA THR A 173 14.67 5.91 19.62
C THR A 173 13.91 5.88 18.30
N MET A 174 13.91 4.73 17.62
CA MET A 174 13.11 4.55 16.42
C MET A 174 11.63 4.32 16.77
N GLY A 175 10.74 4.98 16.03
CA GLY A 175 9.29 4.73 16.09
C GLY A 175 8.63 5.04 17.45
N GLY A 176 9.23 5.90 18.28
CA GLY A 176 8.68 6.26 19.59
C GLY A 176 8.79 5.17 20.67
N ALA A 177 9.68 4.20 20.47
CA ALA A 177 9.89 3.12 21.42
C ALA A 177 10.25 3.61 22.83
N GLY A 178 9.59 3.09 23.86
CA GLY A 178 9.81 3.44 25.27
C GLY A 178 9.11 4.72 25.73
N GLY A 179 8.49 5.48 24.82
CA GLY A 179 7.69 6.66 25.12
C GLY A 179 6.20 6.36 25.32
N GLY A 180 5.42 7.40 25.56
CA GLY A 180 3.97 7.29 25.65
C GLY A 180 3.31 8.47 26.37
N LEU A 181 1.99 8.50 26.27
CA LEU A 181 1.14 9.42 27.01
C LEU A 181 0.93 8.89 28.44
N VAL A 182 1.06 9.75 29.43
CA VAL A 182 0.90 9.40 30.85
C VAL A 182 -0.07 10.36 31.52
N TYR A 183 -0.99 9.83 32.30
CA TYR A 183 -2.08 10.58 32.92
C TYR A 183 -1.87 10.87 34.40
N ASN A 184 -0.91 10.22 35.02
CA ASN A 184 -0.65 10.31 36.46
C ASN A 184 0.80 9.98 36.83
N VAL A 185 1.14 10.23 38.09
CA VAL A 185 2.48 10.03 38.64
C VAL A 185 2.97 8.58 38.53
N GLU A 186 2.11 7.58 38.77
CA GLU A 186 2.51 6.18 38.74
C GLU A 186 2.81 5.69 37.33
N GLU A 187 2.00 6.10 36.34
CA GLU A 187 2.28 5.84 34.94
C GLU A 187 3.57 6.51 34.49
N LEU A 188 3.79 7.77 34.91
CA LEU A 188 5.01 8.51 34.57
C LEU A 188 6.26 7.78 35.05
N LYS A 189 6.30 7.33 36.32
CA LYS A 189 7.44 6.59 36.87
C LYS A 189 7.80 5.37 36.02
N THR A 190 6.79 4.59 35.63
CA THR A 190 6.97 3.37 34.84
C THR A 190 7.44 3.66 33.42
N VAL A 191 6.78 4.58 32.73
CA VAL A 191 7.10 4.91 31.34
C VAL A 191 8.41 5.66 31.23
N CYS A 192 8.71 6.58 32.18
CA CYS A 192 9.98 7.32 32.21
C CYS A 192 11.18 6.40 32.43
N ALA A 193 11.08 5.48 33.38
CA ALA A 193 12.16 4.51 33.65
C ALA A 193 12.46 3.66 32.41
N ARG A 194 11.43 3.18 31.74
CA ARG A 194 11.56 2.43 30.47
C ARG A 194 12.16 3.31 29.37
N GLY A 195 11.70 4.56 29.25
CA GLY A 195 12.19 5.52 28.28
C GLY A 195 13.67 5.87 28.46
N LEU A 196 14.13 6.07 29.69
CA LEU A 196 15.52 6.32 29.99
C LEU A 196 16.42 5.13 29.63
N GLN A 197 15.94 3.91 29.84
CA GLN A 197 16.65 2.68 29.41
C GLN A 197 16.69 2.52 27.90
N ALA A 198 15.62 2.90 27.20
CA ALA A 198 15.53 2.80 25.73
C ALA A 198 16.36 3.87 25.02
N SER A 199 16.62 5.00 25.67
CA SER A 199 17.39 6.11 25.11
C SER A 199 18.89 5.81 25.10
N LEU A 200 19.52 5.94 23.92
CA LEU A 200 20.97 5.76 23.76
C LEU A 200 21.81 6.74 24.59
N VAL A 201 21.22 7.87 24.95
CA VAL A 201 21.89 8.95 25.73
C VAL A 201 21.28 9.14 27.13
N GLY A 202 20.36 8.26 27.55
CA GLY A 202 19.76 8.28 28.89
C GLY A 202 18.91 9.54 29.14
N GLN A 203 18.21 10.06 28.13
CA GLN A 203 17.37 11.24 28.29
C GLN A 203 15.97 11.03 27.76
N VAL A 204 14.98 11.66 28.39
CA VAL A 204 13.58 11.67 28.01
C VAL A 204 13.08 13.11 27.94
N LEU A 205 12.39 13.46 26.85
CA LEU A 205 11.67 14.72 26.75
C LEU A 205 10.30 14.54 27.41
N VAL A 206 9.96 15.41 28.35
CA VAL A 206 8.63 15.50 28.97
C VAL A 206 7.92 16.68 28.32
N GLU A 207 6.78 16.42 27.68
CA GLU A 207 6.11 17.36 26.80
C GLU A 207 4.64 17.53 27.20
N GLU A 208 4.08 18.75 27.11
CA GLU A 208 2.64 18.94 27.30
C GLU A 208 1.84 18.12 26.30
N SER A 209 0.71 17.59 26.76
CA SER A 209 -0.20 16.88 25.87
C SER A 209 -1.03 17.85 25.06
N ILE A 210 -1.04 17.63 23.75
CA ILE A 210 -1.91 18.33 22.79
C ILE A 210 -2.99 17.37 22.25
N LEU A 211 -3.30 16.33 23.02
CA LEU A 211 -4.31 15.36 22.68
C LEU A 211 -5.68 16.04 22.45
N GLY A 212 -6.31 15.68 21.36
CA GLY A 212 -7.61 16.22 20.99
C GLY A 212 -7.59 17.56 20.25
N TRP A 213 -6.40 18.15 20.04
CA TRP A 213 -6.27 19.31 19.17
C TRP A 213 -6.45 18.93 17.71
N GLU A 214 -6.77 19.89 16.87
CA GLU A 214 -6.83 19.71 15.42
C GLU A 214 -5.43 19.47 14.85
N GLU A 215 -5.30 18.52 13.94
CA GLU A 215 -4.06 18.23 13.25
C GLU A 215 -4.14 18.68 11.79
N LEU A 216 -3.21 19.54 11.41
CA LEU A 216 -3.22 20.23 10.12
C LEU A 216 -1.86 20.10 9.44
N GLU A 217 -1.87 19.91 8.11
CA GLU A 217 -0.65 19.74 7.35
C GLU A 217 -0.61 20.67 6.14
N LEU A 218 0.58 21.20 5.85
CA LEU A 218 0.87 21.93 4.63
C LEU A 218 1.96 21.23 3.83
N GLU A 219 1.69 20.98 2.55
CA GLU A 219 2.71 20.60 1.58
C GLU A 219 3.28 21.85 0.92
N VAL A 220 4.55 22.12 1.14
CA VAL A 220 5.25 23.31 0.67
C VAL A 220 6.40 22.91 -0.25
N VAL A 221 6.61 23.66 -1.33
CA VAL A 221 7.74 23.50 -2.24
C VAL A 221 8.55 24.77 -2.24
N ARG A 222 9.89 24.67 -2.07
CA ARG A 222 10.85 25.75 -2.04
C ARG A 222 12.00 25.48 -3.01
N ASP A 223 12.41 26.50 -3.76
CA ASP A 223 13.58 26.45 -4.64
C ASP A 223 14.83 27.09 -4.00
N ALA A 224 15.95 26.99 -4.69
CA ALA A 224 17.24 27.53 -4.22
C ALA A 224 17.29 29.08 -4.14
N LYS A 225 16.39 29.79 -4.83
CA LYS A 225 16.27 31.26 -4.73
C LYS A 225 15.42 31.71 -3.53
N GLY A 226 14.75 30.75 -2.85
CA GLY A 226 13.80 31.04 -1.78
C GLY A 226 12.38 31.30 -2.23
N ASN A 227 12.04 31.07 -3.51
CA ASN A 227 10.64 31.08 -3.94
C ASN A 227 9.93 29.90 -3.29
N MET A 228 8.73 30.12 -2.74
CA MET A 228 7.93 29.11 -2.05
C MET A 228 6.48 29.15 -2.51
N ILE A 229 5.88 27.97 -2.58
CA ILE A 229 4.45 27.79 -2.84
C ILE A 229 3.86 26.76 -1.87
N THR A 230 2.61 26.90 -1.54
CA THR A 230 1.83 25.88 -0.86
C THR A 230 1.10 25.06 -1.91
N VAL A 231 1.39 23.77 -1.98
CA VAL A 231 0.74 22.87 -2.93
C VAL A 231 -0.65 22.49 -2.43
N CYS A 232 -0.76 22.18 -1.14
CA CYS A 232 -2.00 21.67 -0.55
C CYS A 232 -2.10 21.99 0.93
N PHE A 233 -3.32 22.31 1.36
CA PHE A 233 -3.73 22.40 2.76
C PHE A 233 -4.54 21.16 3.11
N ILE A 234 -4.09 20.39 4.09
CA ILE A 234 -4.70 19.12 4.50
C ILE A 234 -5.22 19.24 5.92
N GLU A 235 -6.48 18.90 6.12
CA GLU A 235 -7.15 18.81 7.42
C GLU A 235 -7.32 17.33 7.80
N ASN A 236 -6.68 16.90 8.88
CA ASN A 236 -6.96 15.61 9.47
C ASN A 236 -8.28 15.65 10.21
N ILE A 237 -9.17 14.72 9.93
CA ILE A 237 -10.52 14.69 10.52
C ILE A 237 -10.46 14.10 11.93
N ASP A 238 -9.60 13.10 12.13
CA ASP A 238 -9.27 12.65 13.49
C ASP A 238 -8.39 13.69 14.19
N PRO A 239 -8.63 13.96 15.47
CA PRO A 239 -7.78 14.84 16.24
C PRO A 239 -6.43 14.21 16.56
N LEU A 240 -5.50 15.03 17.06
CA LEU A 240 -4.23 14.56 17.61
C LEU A 240 -4.44 13.47 18.67
N GLY A 241 -3.63 12.44 18.57
CA GLY A 241 -3.74 11.18 19.31
C GLY A 241 -3.85 9.99 18.38
N VAL A 242 -4.36 10.18 17.16
CA VAL A 242 -4.30 9.22 16.05
C VAL A 242 -3.22 9.69 15.07
N HIS A 243 -2.32 8.80 14.69
CA HIS A 243 -1.25 9.13 13.72
C HIS A 243 -1.84 9.60 12.39
N THR A 244 -1.22 10.60 11.73
CA THR A 244 -1.69 11.15 10.44
C THR A 244 -1.89 10.09 9.36
N GLY A 245 -1.05 9.05 9.33
CA GLY A 245 -1.19 7.92 8.42
C GLY A 245 -2.44 7.07 8.67
N ASP A 246 -2.95 7.03 9.89
CA ASP A 246 -4.16 6.30 10.30
C ASP A 246 -5.41 7.17 10.30
N SER A 247 -5.22 8.49 10.32
CA SER A 247 -6.30 9.45 10.23
C SER A 247 -6.87 9.49 8.82
N PHE A 248 -8.19 9.65 8.68
CA PHE A 248 -8.70 10.09 7.40
C PHE A 248 -8.65 11.62 7.35
N CYS A 249 -8.48 12.16 6.15
CA CYS A 249 -8.27 13.58 5.98
C CYS A 249 -8.98 14.12 4.74
N SER A 250 -9.18 15.43 4.73
CA SER A 250 -9.71 16.15 3.58
C SER A 250 -8.69 17.14 3.01
N ALA A 251 -8.75 17.32 1.71
CA ALA A 251 -8.09 18.38 0.97
C ALA A 251 -9.10 19.00 -0.01
N PRO A 252 -9.28 20.31 0.01
CA PRO A 252 -8.68 21.31 0.91
C PRO A 252 -9.20 21.19 2.36
N MET A 253 -8.67 22.04 3.26
CA MET A 253 -9.23 22.21 4.60
C MET A 253 -10.66 22.76 4.49
N LEU A 254 -11.62 22.07 5.12
CA LEU A 254 -13.05 22.40 5.02
C LEU A 254 -13.56 23.22 6.20
N THR A 255 -12.97 23.05 7.37
CA THR A 255 -13.48 23.65 8.61
C THR A 255 -12.55 24.70 9.22
N ILE A 256 -11.35 24.86 8.65
CA ILE A 256 -10.35 25.80 9.12
C ILE A 256 -10.54 27.15 8.41
N SER A 257 -10.62 28.22 9.18
CA SER A 257 -10.81 29.58 8.63
C SER A 257 -9.65 30.00 7.71
N GLU A 258 -9.93 30.83 6.72
CA GLU A 258 -8.92 31.40 5.84
C GLU A 258 -7.82 32.15 6.60
N GLU A 259 -8.20 32.85 7.69
CA GLU A 259 -7.24 33.54 8.55
C GLU A 259 -6.27 32.55 9.24
N CYS A 260 -6.80 31.45 9.77
CA CYS A 260 -5.97 30.40 10.36
C CYS A 260 -5.06 29.76 9.29
N GLN A 261 -5.60 29.42 8.12
CA GLN A 261 -4.82 28.86 7.01
C GLN A 261 -3.66 29.79 6.60
N LYS A 262 -3.91 31.09 6.57
CA LYS A 262 -2.87 32.09 6.26
C LYS A 262 -1.78 32.14 7.34
N ARG A 263 -2.15 32.08 8.61
CA ARG A 263 -1.19 32.00 9.73
C ARG A 263 -0.33 30.75 9.66
N LEU A 264 -0.94 29.60 9.34
CA LEU A 264 -0.22 28.34 9.12
C LEU A 264 0.79 28.46 7.98
N GLN A 265 0.38 29.02 6.85
CA GLN A 265 1.24 29.24 5.69
C GLN A 265 2.43 30.16 6.01
N GLU A 266 2.18 31.26 6.69
CA GLU A 266 3.25 32.20 7.10
C GLU A 266 4.28 31.53 8.02
N GLN A 267 3.82 30.70 8.97
CA GLN A 267 4.71 29.94 9.83
C GLN A 267 5.47 28.86 9.05
N ALA A 268 4.78 28.12 8.20
CA ALA A 268 5.40 27.09 7.37
C ALA A 268 6.50 27.69 6.48
N TYR A 269 6.27 28.82 5.85
CA TYR A 269 7.27 29.48 5.00
C TYR A 269 8.49 29.93 5.79
N LYS A 270 8.32 30.49 6.99
CA LYS A 270 9.45 30.84 7.88
C LYS A 270 10.28 29.61 8.26
N ILE A 271 9.62 28.50 8.58
CA ILE A 271 10.28 27.25 8.95
C ILE A 271 11.05 26.68 7.78
N VAL A 272 10.40 26.54 6.63
CA VAL A 272 10.99 25.93 5.42
C VAL A 272 12.16 26.79 4.90
N ASP A 273 12.06 28.10 4.99
CA ASP A 273 13.15 29.01 4.61
C ASP A 273 14.34 28.94 5.58
N GLU A 274 14.11 28.90 6.89
CA GLU A 274 15.18 28.78 7.89
C GLU A 274 15.88 27.42 7.82
N VAL A 275 15.16 26.34 7.56
CA VAL A 275 15.72 24.98 7.37
C VAL A 275 16.44 24.86 6.04
N GLN A 276 16.15 25.73 5.07
CA GLN A 276 16.77 25.75 3.72
C GLN A 276 16.46 24.48 2.92
N VAL A 277 15.19 24.00 2.98
CA VAL A 277 14.77 22.88 2.15
C VAL A 277 14.74 23.28 0.68
N ILE A 278 15.25 22.42 -0.20
CA ILE A 278 15.11 22.54 -1.66
C ILE A 278 14.27 21.36 -2.13
N GLY A 279 13.09 21.65 -2.66
CA GLY A 279 12.08 20.67 -3.06
C GLY A 279 10.85 20.68 -2.17
N GLY A 280 10.10 19.59 -2.18
CA GLY A 280 8.89 19.39 -1.38
C GLY A 280 9.19 19.07 0.08
N THR A 281 8.34 19.57 0.94
CA THR A 281 8.39 19.32 2.38
C THR A 281 6.99 19.35 2.98
N ASN A 282 6.77 18.52 3.99
CA ASN A 282 5.55 18.49 4.78
C ASN A 282 5.78 19.20 6.11
N VAL A 283 4.90 20.11 6.49
CA VAL A 283 4.91 20.79 7.79
C VAL A 283 3.62 20.45 8.52
N GLN A 284 3.74 19.89 9.72
CA GLN A 284 2.62 19.47 10.56
C GLN A 284 2.42 20.43 11.73
N PHE A 285 1.15 20.82 11.92
CA PHE A 285 0.73 21.74 12.95
C PHE A 285 -0.37 21.14 13.82
N ALA A 286 -0.43 21.60 15.07
CA ALA A 286 -1.57 21.45 15.95
C ALA A 286 -2.25 22.80 16.16
N HIS A 287 -3.57 22.81 16.12
CA HIS A 287 -4.39 23.98 16.43
C HIS A 287 -5.39 23.65 17.54
N ASP A 288 -5.41 24.49 18.56
CA ASP A 288 -6.43 24.40 19.61
C ASP A 288 -7.63 25.29 19.23
N PRO A 289 -8.78 24.72 18.89
CA PRO A 289 -9.94 25.53 18.48
C PRO A 289 -10.55 26.36 19.62
N VAL A 290 -10.17 26.09 20.89
CA VAL A 290 -10.67 26.81 22.05
C VAL A 290 -9.85 28.07 22.32
N THR A 291 -8.53 27.94 22.29
CA THR A 291 -7.62 29.07 22.60
C THR A 291 -7.03 29.73 21.36
N ASP A 292 -7.31 29.21 20.18
CA ASP A 292 -6.75 29.62 18.88
C ASP A 292 -5.21 29.56 18.83
N ARG A 293 -4.61 28.73 19.68
CA ARG A 293 -3.16 28.51 19.74
C ARG A 293 -2.74 27.57 18.62
N ILE A 294 -1.70 27.94 17.86
CA ILE A 294 -1.07 27.13 16.82
C ILE A 294 0.33 26.75 17.30
N ILE A 295 0.66 25.47 17.19
CA ILE A 295 2.01 24.98 17.41
C ILE A 295 2.46 24.14 16.22
N VAL A 296 3.77 24.17 15.92
CA VAL A 296 4.37 23.26 14.96
C VAL A 296 4.74 21.96 15.66
N ILE A 297 4.41 20.83 15.00
CA ILE A 297 4.73 19.48 15.51
C ILE A 297 6.08 19.06 14.95
N GLU A 298 6.21 19.05 13.62
CA GLU A 298 7.42 18.62 12.93
C GLU A 298 7.46 19.12 11.49
N ILE A 299 8.64 19.03 10.90
CA ILE A 299 8.87 19.18 9.47
C ILE A 299 9.45 17.88 8.92
N ASN A 300 8.99 17.47 7.74
CA ASN A 300 9.56 16.37 6.99
C ASN A 300 10.24 16.94 5.74
N PRO A 301 11.57 17.17 5.74
CA PRO A 301 12.28 17.83 4.63
C PRO A 301 12.52 16.88 3.46
N ARG A 302 11.50 16.18 3.05
CA ARG A 302 11.47 15.13 2.02
C ARG A 302 10.07 14.95 1.47
N THR A 303 9.93 14.23 0.38
CA THR A 303 8.64 13.68 0.00
C THR A 303 8.14 12.69 1.06
N SER A 304 6.84 12.66 1.26
CA SER A 304 6.17 11.86 2.29
C SER A 304 4.92 11.20 1.69
N ARG A 305 4.18 10.43 2.49
CA ARG A 305 2.87 9.89 2.06
C ARG A 305 1.90 11.02 1.72
N SER A 306 1.87 12.05 2.55
CA SER A 306 1.04 13.25 2.28
C SER A 306 1.46 13.99 1.01
N SER A 307 2.72 13.93 0.60
CA SER A 307 3.16 14.49 -0.68
C SER A 307 2.58 13.74 -1.88
N ALA A 308 2.50 12.41 -1.81
CA ALA A 308 1.83 11.60 -2.84
C ALA A 308 0.33 11.91 -2.91
N LEU A 309 -0.33 11.94 -1.76
CA LEU A 309 -1.73 12.35 -1.65
C LEU A 309 -1.96 13.76 -2.22
N ALA A 310 -1.18 14.74 -1.77
CA ALA A 310 -1.29 16.13 -2.22
C ALA A 310 -1.08 16.26 -3.73
N SER A 311 -0.12 15.53 -4.30
CA SER A 311 0.13 15.52 -5.74
C SER A 311 -1.09 15.04 -6.53
N LYS A 312 -1.74 13.97 -6.06
CA LYS A 312 -2.93 13.41 -6.71
C LYS A 312 -4.21 14.20 -6.39
N ALA A 313 -4.26 14.87 -5.24
CA ALA A 313 -5.39 15.73 -4.87
C ALA A 313 -5.42 17.03 -5.68
N THR A 314 -4.27 17.58 -6.03
CA THR A 314 -4.15 18.90 -6.66
C THR A 314 -3.70 18.87 -8.12
N GLY A 315 -3.19 17.74 -8.60
CA GLY A 315 -2.53 17.65 -9.90
C GLY A 315 -1.14 18.28 -9.92
N PHE A 316 -0.54 18.60 -8.78
CA PHE A 316 0.80 19.18 -8.71
C PHE A 316 1.85 18.08 -8.48
N PRO A 317 2.74 17.79 -9.45
CA PRO A 317 3.69 16.67 -9.36
C PRO A 317 4.89 17.00 -8.45
N ILE A 318 4.71 16.94 -7.14
CA ILE A 318 5.70 17.36 -6.13
C ILE A 318 7.04 16.66 -6.32
N ALA A 319 7.07 15.36 -6.55
CA ALA A 319 8.30 14.59 -6.70
C ALA A 319 9.06 14.99 -7.96
N LEU A 320 8.39 15.15 -9.11
CA LEU A 320 8.97 15.61 -10.36
C LEU A 320 9.58 17.00 -10.19
N VAL A 321 8.81 17.94 -9.64
CA VAL A 321 9.26 19.31 -9.41
C VAL A 321 10.43 19.33 -8.43
N SER A 322 10.38 18.58 -7.33
CA SER A 322 11.48 18.48 -6.36
C SER A 322 12.79 18.04 -7.00
N ALA A 323 12.75 17.08 -7.92
CA ALA A 323 13.93 16.63 -8.65
C ALA A 323 14.47 17.71 -9.61
N MET A 324 13.58 18.45 -10.28
CA MET A 324 13.97 19.58 -11.12
C MET A 324 14.65 20.70 -10.31
N LEU A 325 14.09 21.03 -9.13
CA LEU A 325 14.66 22.03 -8.23
C LEU A 325 16.03 21.59 -7.66
N ALA A 326 16.18 20.32 -7.34
CA ALA A 326 17.45 19.73 -6.93
C ALA A 326 18.52 19.83 -8.02
N ALA A 327 18.11 19.75 -9.28
CA ALA A 327 18.98 19.94 -10.45
C ALA A 327 19.29 21.41 -10.77
N GLY A 328 18.80 22.34 -9.96
CA GLY A 328 19.13 23.78 -10.06
C GLY A 328 18.08 24.66 -10.72
N LEU A 329 16.99 24.10 -11.22
CA LEU A 329 15.88 24.90 -11.72
C LEU A 329 15.21 25.66 -10.57
N THR A 330 14.48 26.72 -10.93
CA THR A 330 13.71 27.52 -9.98
C THR A 330 12.24 27.55 -10.39
N LEU A 331 11.34 27.79 -9.45
CA LEU A 331 9.89 27.75 -9.68
C LEU A 331 9.44 28.72 -10.78
N ASP A 332 10.12 29.87 -10.90
CA ASP A 332 9.86 30.87 -11.95
C ASP A 332 10.34 30.47 -13.35
N GLU A 333 11.07 29.35 -13.49
CA GLU A 333 11.51 28.78 -14.77
C GLU A 333 10.65 27.60 -15.25
N ILE A 334 9.82 27.02 -14.38
CA ILE A 334 9.01 25.84 -14.71
C ILE A 334 7.61 26.31 -15.15
N PRO A 335 7.18 25.98 -16.38
CA PRO A 335 5.88 26.39 -16.89
C PRO A 335 4.72 25.81 -16.07
N CYS A 336 3.65 26.59 -15.92
CA CYS A 336 2.37 26.16 -15.35
C CYS A 336 1.23 26.71 -16.20
N GLY A 337 0.51 25.86 -16.92
CA GLY A 337 -0.44 26.25 -17.95
C GLY A 337 -1.51 27.25 -17.49
N VAL A 338 -2.00 27.14 -16.25
CA VAL A 338 -3.03 28.03 -15.68
C VAL A 338 -2.44 29.30 -15.08
N HIS A 339 -1.22 29.25 -14.54
CA HIS A 339 -0.61 30.33 -13.75
C HIS A 339 0.61 30.97 -14.44
N GLY A 340 1.00 30.50 -15.61
CA GLY A 340 2.20 30.93 -16.36
C GLY A 340 3.44 30.19 -15.89
N THR A 341 3.87 30.36 -14.63
CA THR A 341 4.99 29.65 -14.01
C THR A 341 4.65 29.18 -12.61
N LEU A 342 5.38 28.17 -12.11
CA LEU A 342 5.05 27.50 -10.83
C LEU A 342 5.19 28.41 -9.60
N ASP A 343 6.01 29.46 -9.65
CA ASP A 343 6.14 30.46 -8.57
C ASP A 343 4.83 31.22 -8.28
N LYS A 344 3.90 31.19 -9.21
CA LYS A 344 2.57 31.79 -9.11
C LYS A 344 1.45 30.79 -8.80
N TYR A 345 1.80 29.55 -8.59
CA TYR A 345 0.83 28.52 -8.27
C TYR A 345 0.07 28.83 -6.97
N VAL A 346 -1.23 28.66 -7.01
CA VAL A 346 -2.13 28.75 -5.85
C VAL A 346 -2.99 27.49 -5.85
N PRO A 347 -3.10 26.79 -4.72
CA PRO A 347 -3.97 25.63 -4.63
C PRO A 347 -5.42 26.05 -4.87
N GLY A 348 -6.08 25.35 -5.77
CA GLY A 348 -7.45 25.67 -6.15
C GLY A 348 -8.13 24.46 -6.76
N GLY A 349 -9.45 24.41 -6.62
CA GLY A 349 -10.31 23.38 -7.14
C GLY A 349 -11.66 23.43 -6.43
N ASP A 350 -12.75 23.22 -7.15
CA ASP A 350 -14.11 23.21 -6.61
C ASP A 350 -14.56 21.77 -6.31
N TYR A 351 -13.68 20.98 -5.77
CA TYR A 351 -13.90 19.57 -5.39
C TYR A 351 -13.31 19.28 -4.00
N VAL A 352 -13.75 18.19 -3.42
CA VAL A 352 -13.30 17.68 -2.13
C VAL A 352 -12.58 16.36 -2.35
N VAL A 353 -11.40 16.23 -1.77
CA VAL A 353 -10.63 14.98 -1.73
C VAL A 353 -10.70 14.39 -0.33
N ILE A 354 -11.01 13.11 -0.23
CA ILE A 354 -10.99 12.35 1.02
C ILE A 354 -9.96 11.22 0.90
N LYS A 355 -9.04 11.16 1.84
CA LYS A 355 -8.14 10.02 2.06
C LYS A 355 -8.69 9.19 3.21
N PHE A 356 -8.74 7.87 3.02
CA PHE A 356 -9.10 6.91 4.05
C PHE A 356 -8.04 5.82 4.17
N ALA A 357 -7.60 5.52 5.39
CA ALA A 357 -6.59 4.50 5.64
C ALA A 357 -7.14 3.08 5.52
N ARG A 358 -6.31 2.15 5.10
CA ARG A 358 -6.59 0.71 5.04
C ARG A 358 -5.71 -0.01 6.07
N TRP A 359 -6.33 -0.73 6.99
CA TRP A 359 -5.66 -1.53 8.02
C TRP A 359 -5.73 -3.02 7.68
N ALA A 360 -4.93 -3.81 8.38
CA ALA A 360 -4.87 -5.26 8.25
C ALA A 360 -4.96 -5.98 9.60
N PHE A 361 -5.71 -5.40 10.56
CA PHE A 361 -5.91 -6.04 11.89
C PHE A 361 -6.47 -7.44 11.79
N GLU A 362 -7.26 -7.71 10.75
CA GLU A 362 -7.80 -9.04 10.47
C GLU A 362 -6.73 -10.13 10.23
N LYS A 363 -5.49 -9.71 9.90
CA LYS A 363 -4.35 -10.60 9.70
C LYS A 363 -3.58 -10.91 10.99
N PHE A 364 -3.82 -10.16 12.03
CA PHE A 364 -3.10 -10.25 13.31
C PHE A 364 -4.11 -10.48 14.43
N LYS A 365 -4.53 -11.75 14.63
CA LYS A 365 -5.63 -12.14 15.54
C LYS A 365 -5.45 -11.68 16.99
N ASP A 366 -4.19 -11.57 17.45
CA ASP A 366 -3.88 -11.16 18.82
C ASP A 366 -3.64 -9.65 18.96
N ALA A 367 -3.62 -8.91 17.83
CA ALA A 367 -3.46 -7.47 17.86
C ALA A 367 -4.75 -6.78 18.30
N GLN A 368 -4.62 -5.83 19.20
CA GLN A 368 -5.73 -4.96 19.57
C GLN A 368 -5.97 -3.94 18.45
N ASP A 369 -7.21 -3.84 17.98
CA ASP A 369 -7.64 -2.76 17.09
C ASP A 369 -7.74 -1.45 17.88
N LYS A 370 -6.60 -0.81 18.05
CA LYS A 370 -6.45 0.46 18.73
C LYS A 370 -5.52 1.36 17.92
N LEU A 371 -5.98 2.55 17.61
CA LEU A 371 -5.20 3.57 16.93
C LEU A 371 -4.56 4.50 17.97
N GLY A 372 -3.37 4.98 17.66
CA GLY A 372 -2.61 5.83 18.55
C GLY A 372 -1.59 6.67 17.79
N THR A 373 -0.55 7.12 18.48
CA THR A 373 0.51 7.94 17.88
C THR A 373 1.47 7.16 16.97
N GLN A 374 1.38 5.83 16.97
CA GLN A 374 2.14 4.95 16.09
C GLN A 374 1.26 4.50 14.93
N MET A 375 1.75 4.65 13.72
CA MET A 375 1.03 4.25 12.51
C MET A 375 0.79 2.74 12.44
N ARG A 376 -0.43 2.34 12.03
CA ARG A 376 -0.87 0.95 11.87
C ARG A 376 -1.38 0.64 10.45
N ALA A 377 -1.69 1.66 9.65
CA ALA A 377 -2.22 1.49 8.31
C ALA A 377 -1.18 0.89 7.35
N VAL A 378 -1.63 -0.03 6.50
CA VAL A 378 -0.82 -0.70 5.48
C VAL A 378 -1.01 -0.10 4.08
N GLY A 379 -2.05 0.69 3.89
CA GLY A 379 -2.37 1.37 2.63
C GLY A 379 -3.44 2.43 2.81
N GLU A 380 -3.83 3.04 1.71
CA GLU A 380 -4.85 4.08 1.72
C GLU A 380 -5.60 4.15 0.38
N VAL A 381 -6.76 4.76 0.40
CA VAL A 381 -7.52 5.16 -0.78
C VAL A 381 -7.70 6.67 -0.78
N MET A 382 -7.86 7.21 -1.97
CA MET A 382 -8.26 8.60 -2.19
C MET A 382 -9.50 8.62 -3.06
N SER A 383 -10.43 9.49 -2.73
CA SER A 383 -11.62 9.73 -3.53
C SER A 383 -11.82 11.23 -3.77
N ILE A 384 -12.40 11.57 -4.89
CA ILE A 384 -12.68 12.94 -5.28
C ILE A 384 -14.18 13.07 -5.57
N GLY A 385 -14.79 14.12 -5.06
CA GLY A 385 -16.19 14.45 -5.30
C GLY A 385 -16.43 15.97 -5.24
N LYS A 386 -17.60 16.43 -5.65
CA LYS A 386 -17.98 17.85 -5.54
C LYS A 386 -18.41 18.22 -4.12
N THR A 387 -18.87 17.24 -3.34
CA THR A 387 -19.29 17.42 -1.95
C THR A 387 -18.55 16.47 -1.03
N TYR A 388 -18.48 16.82 0.26
CA TYR A 388 -17.90 15.95 1.28
C TYR A 388 -18.60 14.59 1.34
N LYS A 389 -19.93 14.55 1.36
CA LYS A 389 -20.72 13.31 1.41
C LYS A 389 -20.43 12.41 0.22
N GLU A 390 -20.42 12.96 -1.00
CA GLU A 390 -20.09 12.22 -2.22
C GLU A 390 -18.68 11.61 -2.16
N ALA A 391 -17.67 12.43 -1.83
CA ALA A 391 -16.29 11.97 -1.71
C ALA A 391 -16.10 10.93 -0.59
N PHE A 392 -16.75 11.15 0.57
CA PHE A 392 -16.62 10.27 1.72
C PHE A 392 -17.22 8.88 1.46
N GLN A 393 -18.43 8.80 0.91
CA GLN A 393 -19.04 7.52 0.55
C GLN A 393 -18.28 6.81 -0.57
N LYS A 394 -17.73 7.56 -1.51
CA LYS A 394 -16.84 7.03 -2.55
C LYS A 394 -15.58 6.42 -1.94
N ALA A 395 -14.98 7.05 -0.92
CA ALA A 395 -13.83 6.50 -0.19
C ALA A 395 -14.17 5.17 0.49
N ILE A 396 -15.34 5.07 1.13
CA ILE A 396 -15.77 3.83 1.80
C ILE A 396 -15.83 2.65 0.82
N ARG A 397 -16.48 2.83 -0.34
CA ARG A 397 -16.57 1.75 -1.32
C ARG A 397 -15.25 1.43 -2.02
N SER A 398 -14.27 2.33 -1.96
CA SER A 398 -12.90 2.11 -2.47
C SER A 398 -12.03 1.24 -1.55
N LEU A 399 -12.36 1.13 -0.25
CA LEU A 399 -11.55 0.39 0.74
C LEU A 399 -11.55 -1.13 0.55
N GLU A 400 -12.54 -1.69 -0.15
CA GLU A 400 -12.68 -3.12 -0.38
C GLU A 400 -12.73 -3.97 0.91
N ILE A 401 -13.50 -3.50 1.86
CA ILE A 401 -13.74 -4.16 3.16
C ILE A 401 -15.12 -4.83 3.24
N GLY A 402 -15.78 -4.98 2.10
CA GLY A 402 -17.13 -5.55 2.01
C GLY A 402 -18.25 -4.59 2.42
N ARG A 403 -17.92 -3.32 2.64
CA ARG A 403 -18.87 -2.24 2.96
C ARG A 403 -19.00 -1.30 1.76
N TYR A 404 -20.22 -0.90 1.45
CA TYR A 404 -20.55 -0.02 0.33
C TYR A 404 -21.11 1.33 0.78
N GLY A 405 -21.23 1.51 2.08
CA GLY A 405 -21.61 2.71 2.81
C GLY A 405 -21.28 2.58 4.29
N LEU A 406 -21.55 3.61 5.07
CA LEU A 406 -21.26 3.64 6.52
C LEU A 406 -22.18 2.74 7.35
N GLY A 407 -23.40 2.53 6.90
CA GLY A 407 -24.36 1.63 7.57
C GLY A 407 -24.13 0.16 7.23
N PHE A 408 -24.98 -0.72 7.75
CA PHE A 408 -24.92 -2.16 7.59
C PHE A 408 -23.60 -2.80 8.07
N ALA A 409 -22.95 -2.20 9.04
CA ALA A 409 -21.87 -2.83 9.77
C ALA A 409 -22.49 -3.89 10.69
N LYS A 410 -22.37 -5.15 10.32
CA LYS A 410 -23.04 -6.30 10.97
C LYS A 410 -22.84 -6.35 12.48
N ASP A 411 -21.67 -5.96 12.95
CA ASP A 411 -21.25 -6.12 14.34
C ASP A 411 -21.84 -5.09 15.30
N PHE A 412 -22.54 -4.07 14.80
CA PHE A 412 -22.98 -2.92 15.59
C PHE A 412 -24.52 -2.77 15.70
N HIS A 413 -25.29 -3.46 14.87
CA HIS A 413 -26.75 -3.31 14.82
C HIS A 413 -27.46 -3.69 16.12
N ASP A 414 -26.97 -4.71 16.81
CA ASP A 414 -27.57 -5.22 18.06
C ASP A 414 -27.13 -4.45 19.30
N LYS A 415 -26.19 -3.49 19.15
CA LYS A 415 -25.67 -2.71 20.27
C LYS A 415 -26.59 -1.55 20.61
N THR A 416 -26.64 -1.24 21.89
CA THR A 416 -27.30 -0.04 22.40
C THR A 416 -26.47 1.22 22.15
N LYS A 417 -27.11 2.40 22.24
CA LYS A 417 -26.42 3.69 22.16
C LYS A 417 -25.25 3.77 23.15
N ASP A 418 -25.49 3.37 24.41
CA ASP A 418 -24.49 3.47 25.48
C ASP A 418 -23.29 2.54 25.22
N GLU A 419 -23.51 1.34 24.71
CA GLU A 419 -22.43 0.43 24.30
C GLU A 419 -21.61 1.01 23.15
N LEU A 420 -22.25 1.59 22.15
CA LEU A 420 -21.56 2.22 21.01
C LEU A 420 -20.75 3.43 21.47
N LEU A 421 -21.30 4.28 22.33
CA LEU A 421 -20.55 5.41 22.90
C LEU A 421 -19.33 4.95 23.72
N ALA A 422 -19.49 3.87 24.50
CA ALA A 422 -18.36 3.29 25.24
C ALA A 422 -17.24 2.79 24.33
N MET A 423 -17.57 2.25 23.15
CA MET A 423 -16.60 1.80 22.15
C MET A 423 -15.83 2.96 21.49
N LEU A 424 -16.35 4.18 21.53
CA LEU A 424 -15.72 5.37 20.94
C LEU A 424 -14.74 6.10 21.88
N VAL A 425 -14.63 5.67 23.13
CA VAL A 425 -13.68 6.26 24.10
C VAL A 425 -12.24 6.12 23.63
N GLU A 426 -11.92 4.98 23.01
CA GLU A 426 -10.62 4.78 22.35
C GLU A 426 -10.80 4.69 20.83
N PRO A 427 -9.93 5.33 20.04
CA PRO A 427 -10.06 5.27 18.57
C PRO A 427 -9.67 3.88 18.06
N THR A 428 -10.51 3.34 17.17
CA THR A 428 -10.31 2.07 16.47
C THR A 428 -10.43 2.24 14.96
N SER A 429 -10.04 1.24 14.17
CA SER A 429 -10.26 1.23 12.72
C SER A 429 -11.75 1.30 12.33
N GLU A 430 -12.63 0.89 13.23
CA GLU A 430 -14.08 0.80 13.02
C GLU A 430 -14.86 2.05 13.47
N ARG A 431 -14.18 3.04 14.04
CA ARG A 431 -14.83 4.20 14.71
C ARG A 431 -15.84 4.95 13.86
N GLN A 432 -15.63 5.04 12.54
CA GLN A 432 -16.56 5.75 11.66
C GLN A 432 -17.90 5.02 11.54
N PHE A 433 -17.85 3.70 11.45
CA PHE A 433 -19.04 2.84 11.39
C PHE A 433 -19.77 2.80 12.74
N ILE A 434 -19.04 2.83 13.85
CA ILE A 434 -19.60 2.91 15.20
C ILE A 434 -20.29 4.26 15.41
N MET A 435 -19.68 5.38 14.98
CA MET A 435 -20.29 6.71 15.05
C MET A 435 -21.59 6.77 14.24
N TYR A 436 -21.59 6.21 13.05
CA TYR A 436 -22.76 6.18 12.17
C TYR A 436 -23.93 5.44 12.84
N GLU A 437 -23.66 4.27 13.41
CA GLU A 437 -24.69 3.50 14.11
C GLU A 437 -25.14 4.16 15.42
N ALA A 438 -24.22 4.83 16.14
CA ALA A 438 -24.56 5.60 17.33
C ALA A 438 -25.54 6.74 17.01
N LEU A 439 -25.31 7.46 15.89
CA LEU A 439 -26.24 8.47 15.39
C LEU A 439 -27.61 7.88 15.08
N ARG A 440 -27.67 6.72 14.44
CA ARG A 440 -28.91 5.97 14.16
C ARG A 440 -29.66 5.61 15.44
N LYS A 441 -28.95 5.28 16.51
CA LYS A 441 -29.50 4.93 17.83
C LYS A 441 -29.81 6.17 18.69
N GLY A 442 -29.69 7.37 18.11
CA GLY A 442 -30.08 8.62 18.77
C GLY A 442 -28.97 9.33 19.54
N ALA A 443 -27.70 9.02 19.29
CA ALA A 443 -26.59 9.84 19.78
C ALA A 443 -26.63 11.22 19.15
N THR A 444 -26.26 12.24 19.91
CA THR A 444 -26.20 13.62 19.44
C THR A 444 -24.83 13.94 18.86
N VAL A 445 -24.78 14.95 18.00
CA VAL A 445 -23.51 15.47 17.46
C VAL A 445 -22.58 15.88 18.60
N GLU A 446 -23.12 16.51 19.65
CA GLU A 446 -22.35 16.97 20.81
C GLU A 446 -21.78 15.81 21.64
N GLU A 447 -22.55 14.72 21.83
CA GLU A 447 -22.06 13.51 22.51
C GLU A 447 -20.86 12.92 21.76
N LEU A 448 -20.95 12.79 20.44
CA LEU A 448 -19.88 12.26 19.61
C LEU A 448 -18.66 13.20 19.57
N TYR A 449 -18.87 14.51 19.45
CA TYR A 449 -17.78 15.47 19.51
C TYR A 449 -17.02 15.40 20.85
N ASN A 450 -17.73 15.34 21.95
CA ASN A 450 -17.13 15.28 23.28
C ASN A 450 -16.26 14.02 23.47
N LEU A 451 -16.69 12.89 22.91
CA LEU A 451 -15.95 11.64 22.98
C LEU A 451 -14.76 11.58 22.02
N THR A 452 -14.97 11.96 20.77
CA THR A 452 -14.00 11.72 19.69
C THR A 452 -13.15 12.93 19.34
N LYS A 453 -13.60 14.12 19.70
CA LYS A 453 -13.06 15.42 19.24
C LYS A 453 -13.04 15.60 17.71
N ILE A 454 -13.72 14.73 16.98
CA ILE A 454 -14.02 14.96 15.56
C ILE A 454 -15.00 16.11 15.46
N LYS A 455 -14.73 17.06 14.57
CA LYS A 455 -15.48 18.31 14.49
C LYS A 455 -16.95 18.11 14.15
N HIS A 456 -17.76 19.01 14.65
CA HIS A 456 -19.22 19.04 14.44
C HIS A 456 -19.59 18.93 12.97
N TYR A 457 -18.94 19.68 12.09
CA TYR A 457 -19.18 19.64 10.64
C TYR A 457 -19.18 18.22 10.07
N PHE A 458 -18.15 17.42 10.39
CA PHE A 458 -18.03 16.07 9.86
C PHE A 458 -19.08 15.12 10.44
N ILE A 459 -19.41 15.29 11.73
CA ILE A 459 -20.46 14.50 12.40
C ILE A 459 -21.84 14.88 11.86
N GLU A 460 -22.08 16.16 11.59
CA GLU A 460 -23.33 16.65 10.98
C GLU A 460 -23.53 16.09 9.58
N GLN A 461 -22.47 16.06 8.74
CA GLN A 461 -22.53 15.43 7.43
C GLN A 461 -22.87 13.93 7.53
N MET A 462 -22.30 13.24 8.51
CA MET A 462 -22.61 11.84 8.79
C MET A 462 -24.06 11.68 9.25
N LYS A 463 -24.56 12.57 10.09
CA LYS A 463 -25.96 12.57 10.56
C LYS A 463 -26.94 12.74 9.40
N GLU A 464 -26.66 13.66 8.48
CA GLU A 464 -27.49 13.84 7.28
C GLU A 464 -27.58 12.56 6.46
N LEU A 465 -26.46 11.83 6.30
CA LEU A 465 -26.45 10.52 5.63
C LEU A 465 -27.28 9.47 6.38
N VAL A 466 -27.24 9.46 7.72
CA VAL A 466 -28.08 8.56 8.55
C VAL A 466 -29.56 8.87 8.32
N GLU A 467 -29.96 10.14 8.34
CA GLU A 467 -31.34 10.57 8.14
C GLU A 467 -31.86 10.17 6.74
N GLU A 468 -31.04 10.36 5.71
CA GLU A 468 -31.36 9.93 4.34
C GLU A 468 -31.45 8.41 4.24
N GLU A 469 -30.53 7.66 4.84
CA GLU A 469 -30.55 6.21 4.85
C GLU A 469 -31.81 5.66 5.52
N GLU A 470 -32.23 6.24 6.65
CA GLU A 470 -33.47 5.87 7.32
C GLU A 470 -34.72 6.13 6.43
N ALA A 471 -34.73 7.23 5.68
CA ALA A 471 -35.79 7.53 4.72
C ALA A 471 -35.81 6.54 3.55
N LEU A 472 -34.63 6.10 3.07
CA LEU A 472 -34.51 5.06 2.05
C LEU A 472 -34.94 3.68 2.57
N LEU A 473 -34.57 3.31 3.80
CA LEU A 473 -34.99 2.07 4.44
C LEU A 473 -36.51 1.97 4.60
N ALA A 474 -37.19 3.07 4.82
CA ALA A 474 -38.65 3.13 4.88
C ALA A 474 -39.34 2.79 3.54
N LYS A 475 -38.59 2.90 2.41
CA LYS A 475 -39.05 2.56 1.05
C LYS A 475 -38.62 1.16 0.58
N LYS A 476 -38.31 0.28 1.52
CA LYS A 476 -37.85 -1.09 1.23
C LYS A 476 -38.82 -1.84 0.30
N GLY A 477 -38.29 -2.45 -0.76
CA GLY A 477 -39.07 -3.14 -1.77
C GLY A 477 -39.74 -2.23 -2.81
N GLU A 478 -39.59 -0.92 -2.73
CA GLU A 478 -40.16 0.03 -3.65
C GLU A 478 -39.13 0.47 -4.73
N THR A 479 -39.66 0.88 -5.89
CA THR A 479 -38.86 1.61 -6.88
C THR A 479 -38.81 3.07 -6.49
N LEU A 480 -37.62 3.64 -6.35
CA LEU A 480 -37.45 5.06 -6.02
C LEU A 480 -37.98 5.95 -7.16
N ASP A 481 -38.63 7.04 -6.80
CA ASP A 481 -38.94 8.13 -7.73
C ASP A 481 -37.63 8.84 -8.18
N LYS A 482 -37.73 9.62 -9.27
CA LYS A 482 -36.60 10.27 -9.88
C LYS A 482 -35.86 11.20 -8.92
N ASP A 483 -36.58 12.03 -8.19
CA ASP A 483 -35.96 13.05 -7.32
C ASP A 483 -35.23 12.40 -6.14
N THR A 484 -35.84 11.38 -5.53
CA THR A 484 -35.20 10.60 -4.46
C THR A 484 -33.96 9.88 -4.96
N MET A 485 -34.03 9.25 -6.14
CA MET A 485 -32.88 8.57 -6.77
C MET A 485 -31.75 9.56 -7.06
N GLU A 486 -32.05 10.71 -7.65
CA GLU A 486 -31.07 11.73 -7.99
C GLU A 486 -30.37 12.29 -6.73
N GLN A 487 -31.13 12.57 -5.67
CA GLN A 487 -30.56 13.05 -4.40
C GLN A 487 -29.63 12.01 -3.77
N ALA A 488 -30.06 10.75 -3.70
CA ALA A 488 -29.24 9.67 -3.17
C ALA A 488 -27.90 9.52 -3.94
N LYS A 489 -27.94 9.63 -5.27
CA LYS A 489 -26.72 9.59 -6.08
C LYS A 489 -25.83 10.82 -5.82
N LYS A 490 -26.39 12.01 -5.68
CA LYS A 490 -25.67 13.24 -5.35
C LYS A 490 -24.96 13.15 -3.99
N ASP A 491 -25.56 12.47 -3.03
CA ASP A 491 -24.98 12.27 -1.69
C ASP A 491 -24.09 11.02 -1.58
N GLY A 492 -23.82 10.35 -2.72
CA GLY A 492 -22.81 9.33 -2.83
C GLY A 492 -23.28 7.88 -2.59
N PHE A 493 -24.60 7.62 -2.48
CA PHE A 493 -25.12 6.26 -2.37
C PHE A 493 -24.90 5.50 -3.69
N SER A 494 -24.14 4.40 -3.64
CA SER A 494 -23.91 3.55 -4.81
C SER A 494 -25.14 2.69 -5.14
N ASP A 495 -25.24 2.23 -6.38
CA ASP A 495 -26.33 1.34 -6.81
C ASP A 495 -26.36 0.08 -5.94
N ARG A 496 -25.19 -0.47 -5.59
CA ARG A 496 -25.07 -1.63 -4.70
C ARG A 496 -25.52 -1.35 -3.27
N TYR A 497 -25.25 -0.16 -2.76
CA TYR A 497 -25.70 0.21 -1.42
C TYR A 497 -27.21 0.43 -1.39
N LEU A 498 -27.76 1.12 -2.40
CA LEU A 498 -29.21 1.26 -2.59
C LEU A 498 -29.89 -0.10 -2.72
N SER A 499 -29.30 -1.02 -3.46
CA SER A 499 -29.77 -2.40 -3.57
C SER A 499 -29.91 -3.09 -2.21
N LYS A 500 -28.91 -2.92 -1.34
CA LYS A 500 -28.94 -3.47 0.03
C LYS A 500 -30.01 -2.80 0.92
N LEU A 501 -30.13 -1.47 0.84
CA LEU A 501 -31.09 -0.71 1.62
C LEU A 501 -32.52 -1.05 1.24
N LEU A 502 -32.80 -1.14 -0.04
CA LEU A 502 -34.14 -1.33 -0.61
C LEU A 502 -34.54 -2.80 -0.77
N GLU A 503 -33.60 -3.73 -0.63
CA GLU A 503 -33.77 -5.15 -0.98
C GLU A 503 -34.27 -5.36 -2.42
N VAL A 504 -33.74 -4.56 -3.35
CA VAL A 504 -34.02 -4.62 -4.79
C VAL A 504 -32.69 -4.99 -5.49
N PRO A 505 -32.73 -5.85 -6.55
CA PRO A 505 -31.50 -6.19 -7.27
C PRO A 505 -30.73 -4.97 -7.78
N GLU A 506 -29.39 -5.03 -7.74
CA GLU A 506 -28.52 -3.91 -8.17
C GLU A 506 -28.77 -3.55 -9.66
N ASP A 507 -28.98 -4.55 -10.53
CA ASP A 507 -29.30 -4.33 -11.94
C ASP A 507 -30.60 -3.52 -12.13
N ASP A 508 -31.62 -3.75 -11.28
CA ASP A 508 -32.88 -3.01 -11.31
C ASP A 508 -32.70 -1.56 -10.86
N ILE A 509 -31.92 -1.34 -9.83
CA ILE A 509 -31.53 0.03 -9.39
C ILE A 509 -30.85 0.77 -10.54
N ARG A 510 -29.85 0.14 -11.15
CA ARG A 510 -29.10 0.71 -12.27
C ARG A 510 -30.01 1.02 -13.48
N ASN A 511 -30.84 0.08 -13.89
CA ASN A 511 -31.75 0.27 -15.01
C ASN A 511 -32.78 1.37 -14.73
N THR A 512 -33.32 1.47 -13.53
CA THR A 512 -34.24 2.54 -13.13
C THR A 512 -33.54 3.90 -13.19
N ARG A 513 -32.35 4.00 -12.64
CA ARG A 513 -31.55 5.23 -12.67
C ARG A 513 -31.24 5.69 -14.08
N LEU A 514 -30.77 4.79 -14.93
CA LEU A 514 -30.51 5.09 -16.36
C LEU A 514 -31.79 5.48 -17.10
N GLY A 515 -32.91 4.83 -16.79
CA GLY A 515 -34.22 5.16 -17.35
C GLY A 515 -34.69 6.60 -17.02
N TYR A 516 -34.27 7.11 -15.86
CA TYR A 516 -34.52 8.52 -15.47
C TYR A 516 -33.51 9.51 -16.08
N GLY A 517 -32.49 9.02 -16.80
CA GLY A 517 -31.39 9.83 -17.34
C GLY A 517 -30.41 10.32 -16.28
N ILE A 518 -30.36 9.67 -15.14
CA ILE A 518 -29.40 9.98 -14.05
C ILE A 518 -28.12 9.19 -14.33
N THR A 519 -27.10 9.93 -14.81
CA THR A 519 -25.78 9.40 -15.14
C THR A 519 -24.69 10.24 -14.50
N GLU A 520 -23.55 9.64 -14.27
CA GLU A 520 -22.37 10.33 -13.81
C GLU A 520 -21.86 11.33 -14.83
N SER A 521 -21.37 12.43 -14.35
CA SER A 521 -20.57 13.42 -15.08
C SER A 521 -19.11 13.27 -14.68
N TRP A 522 -18.21 13.75 -15.53
CA TRP A 522 -16.77 13.59 -15.32
C TRP A 522 -16.10 14.95 -15.32
N GLU A 523 -15.32 15.20 -14.27
CA GLU A 523 -14.62 16.45 -14.05
C GLU A 523 -13.11 16.25 -14.06
N PRO A 524 -12.34 17.19 -14.66
CA PRO A 524 -10.89 17.09 -14.70
C PRO A 524 -10.22 17.61 -13.42
N VAL A 525 -9.12 16.95 -13.06
CA VAL A 525 -8.06 17.52 -12.21
C VAL A 525 -6.90 17.84 -13.13
N HIS A 526 -6.63 19.13 -13.35
CA HIS A 526 -5.56 19.58 -14.23
C HIS A 526 -4.19 19.41 -13.60
N VAL A 527 -3.23 18.94 -14.42
CA VAL A 527 -1.86 18.68 -13.97
C VAL A 527 -0.99 19.91 -14.19
N SER A 528 -0.43 20.43 -13.11
CA SER A 528 0.52 21.57 -13.15
C SER A 528 1.85 21.17 -13.79
N GLY A 529 2.48 22.13 -14.46
CA GLY A 529 3.77 21.88 -15.14
C GLY A 529 3.66 21.11 -16.45
N THR A 530 2.45 20.89 -16.95
CA THR A 530 2.18 20.24 -18.25
C THR A 530 1.23 21.08 -19.10
N GLU A 531 1.25 20.88 -20.42
CA GLU A 531 0.26 21.44 -21.32
C GLU A 531 -0.90 20.45 -21.44
N ASP A 532 -2.10 20.88 -21.07
CA ASP A 532 -3.40 20.20 -21.29
C ASP A 532 -3.53 18.76 -20.77
N ARG A 533 -2.80 18.37 -19.72
CA ARG A 533 -2.99 17.08 -19.09
C ARG A 533 -3.92 17.18 -17.89
N ALA A 534 -4.78 16.18 -17.78
CA ALA A 534 -5.71 16.03 -16.65
C ALA A 534 -6.01 14.55 -16.41
N TYR A 535 -6.43 14.23 -15.21
CA TYR A 535 -7.10 12.98 -14.88
C TYR A 535 -8.52 13.29 -14.39
N TYR A 536 -9.39 12.28 -14.33
CA TYR A 536 -10.82 12.49 -14.20
C TYR A 536 -11.40 11.78 -12.99
N TYR A 537 -12.42 12.37 -12.40
CA TYR A 537 -13.27 11.79 -11.37
C TYR A 537 -14.74 11.96 -11.72
N SER A 538 -15.58 11.06 -11.23
CA SER A 538 -17.03 11.11 -11.42
C SER A 538 -17.73 11.98 -10.39
N THR A 539 -18.84 12.57 -10.78
CA THR A 539 -19.74 13.29 -9.88
C THR A 539 -21.16 13.32 -10.43
N TYR A 540 -22.15 13.38 -9.54
CA TYR A 540 -23.54 13.69 -9.89
C TYR A 540 -23.89 15.17 -9.63
N ASN A 541 -22.90 15.97 -9.21
CA ASN A 541 -23.09 17.34 -8.75
C ASN A 541 -22.49 18.40 -9.70
N ALA A 542 -22.15 18.03 -10.91
CA ALA A 542 -21.59 18.95 -11.91
C ALA A 542 -21.93 18.48 -13.34
N PRO A 543 -21.81 19.37 -14.34
CA PRO A 543 -21.89 18.98 -15.75
C PRO A 543 -20.66 18.17 -16.18
N ASP A 544 -20.79 17.45 -17.30
CA ASP A 544 -19.71 16.64 -17.86
C ASP A 544 -18.72 17.49 -18.67
N HIS A 545 -17.45 17.40 -18.33
CA HIS A 545 -16.34 18.09 -19.00
C HIS A 545 -15.31 17.16 -19.66
N THR A 546 -15.67 15.88 -19.87
CA THR A 546 -14.75 14.94 -20.52
C THR A 546 -14.76 15.06 -22.05
N THR A 547 -13.57 14.97 -22.63
CA THR A 547 -13.41 14.80 -24.08
C THR A 547 -13.13 13.34 -24.40
N ILE A 548 -13.89 12.75 -25.33
CA ILE A 548 -13.73 11.37 -25.75
C ILE A 548 -13.04 11.32 -27.09
N SER A 549 -11.94 10.58 -27.19
CA SER A 549 -11.24 10.30 -28.44
C SER A 549 -11.93 9.20 -29.24
N ASN A 550 -11.64 9.15 -30.55
CA ASN A 550 -12.04 8.05 -31.44
C ASN A 550 -10.94 7.00 -31.60
N ASN A 551 -9.89 7.04 -30.80
CA ASN A 551 -8.78 6.11 -30.88
C ASN A 551 -9.20 4.70 -30.40
N LYS A 552 -8.43 3.70 -30.79
CA LYS A 552 -8.59 2.34 -30.23
C LYS A 552 -8.07 2.34 -28.80
N LYS A 553 -8.98 2.17 -27.84
CA LYS A 553 -8.70 2.27 -26.40
C LYS A 553 -8.76 0.90 -25.74
N ILE A 554 -7.86 0.67 -24.80
CA ILE A 554 -7.89 -0.48 -23.88
C ILE A 554 -7.85 0.04 -22.45
N MET A 555 -8.76 -0.47 -21.62
CA MET A 555 -8.86 -0.13 -20.20
C MET A 555 -8.13 -1.18 -19.36
N ILE A 556 -7.38 -0.72 -18.37
CA ILE A 556 -6.69 -1.54 -17.36
C ILE A 556 -7.30 -1.21 -16.01
N LEU A 557 -7.73 -2.25 -15.28
CA LEU A 557 -8.20 -2.10 -13.90
C LEU A 557 -7.04 -2.28 -12.93
N GLY A 558 -6.86 -1.29 -12.05
CA GLY A 558 -5.80 -1.27 -11.06
C GLY A 558 -6.04 -2.17 -9.84
N GLY A 559 -5.13 -2.14 -8.89
CA GLY A 559 -5.14 -3.02 -7.72
C GLY A 559 -5.95 -2.51 -6.52
N GLY A 560 -6.44 -1.27 -6.56
CA GLY A 560 -7.07 -0.65 -5.39
C GLY A 560 -6.07 -0.32 -4.27
N PRO A 561 -6.52 -0.25 -3.01
CA PRO A 561 -5.66 0.04 -1.88
C PRO A 561 -4.64 -1.08 -1.63
N ASN A 562 -3.44 -0.70 -1.23
CA ASN A 562 -2.46 -1.66 -0.76
C ASN A 562 -2.95 -2.34 0.52
N ARG A 563 -2.72 -3.64 0.60
CA ARG A 563 -3.00 -4.46 1.78
C ARG A 563 -2.09 -5.69 1.79
N ILE A 564 -2.01 -6.36 2.91
CA ILE A 564 -1.26 -7.62 3.00
C ILE A 564 -1.87 -8.63 2.01
N GLY A 565 -1.03 -9.14 1.11
CA GLY A 565 -1.42 -10.04 0.04
C GLY A 565 -1.77 -9.39 -1.29
N GLN A 566 -1.93 -8.06 -1.35
CA GLN A 566 -2.15 -7.30 -2.58
C GLN A 566 -1.44 -5.95 -2.51
N GLY A 567 -0.18 -5.95 -2.90
CA GLY A 567 0.71 -4.81 -2.81
C GLY A 567 1.11 -4.22 -4.17
N ILE A 568 2.27 -3.58 -4.17
CA ILE A 568 2.85 -2.86 -5.31
C ILE A 568 3.13 -3.76 -6.53
N GLU A 569 3.26 -5.06 -6.34
CA GLU A 569 3.54 -6.04 -7.40
C GLU A 569 2.45 -6.02 -8.49
N PHE A 570 1.23 -5.75 -8.10
CA PHE A 570 0.11 -5.63 -9.03
C PHE A 570 0.07 -4.27 -9.71
N ASP A 571 0.48 -3.23 -9.03
CA ASP A 571 0.67 -1.91 -9.67
C ASP A 571 1.77 -1.97 -10.72
N TYR A 572 2.88 -2.64 -10.43
CA TYR A 572 3.93 -2.96 -11.39
C TYR A 572 3.36 -3.58 -12.68
N CYS A 573 2.50 -4.58 -12.54
CA CYS A 573 1.87 -5.24 -13.68
C CYS A 573 0.97 -4.29 -14.49
N CYS A 574 0.18 -3.46 -13.82
CA CYS A 574 -0.70 -2.47 -14.49
C CYS A 574 0.12 -1.43 -15.25
N VAL A 575 1.20 -0.92 -14.67
CA VAL A 575 2.11 0.04 -15.32
C VAL A 575 2.75 -0.56 -16.58
N HIS A 576 3.30 -1.78 -16.47
CA HIS A 576 3.90 -2.46 -17.61
C HIS A 576 2.89 -2.79 -18.71
N ALA A 577 1.66 -3.13 -18.36
CA ALA A 577 0.58 -3.30 -19.34
C ALA A 577 0.30 -2.01 -20.09
N ALA A 578 0.22 -0.88 -19.39
CA ALA A 578 0.00 0.42 -20.03
C ALA A 578 1.13 0.79 -21.00
N LEU A 579 2.38 0.59 -20.60
CA LEU A 579 3.54 0.84 -21.44
C LEU A 579 3.55 -0.06 -22.69
N ALA A 580 3.27 -1.35 -22.52
CA ALA A 580 3.20 -2.30 -23.63
C ALA A 580 2.08 -1.95 -24.62
N LEU A 581 0.90 -1.55 -24.14
CA LEU A 581 -0.23 -1.14 -24.97
C LEU A 581 0.07 0.13 -25.78
N LYS A 582 0.76 1.12 -25.16
CA LYS A 582 1.21 2.31 -25.89
C LYS A 582 2.17 1.96 -27.04
N GLU A 583 3.13 1.06 -26.80
CA GLU A 583 4.05 0.58 -27.87
C GLU A 583 3.29 -0.14 -29.00
N LEU A 584 2.16 -0.76 -28.70
CA LEU A 584 1.29 -1.42 -29.68
C LEU A 584 0.36 -0.46 -30.41
N GLY A 585 0.35 0.82 -30.04
CA GLY A 585 -0.45 1.86 -30.69
C GLY A 585 -1.88 2.01 -30.15
N PHE A 586 -2.16 1.50 -28.95
CA PHE A 586 -3.45 1.71 -28.28
C PHE A 586 -3.40 2.94 -27.37
N GLU A 587 -4.50 3.66 -27.30
CA GLU A 587 -4.74 4.62 -26.23
C GLU A 587 -5.10 3.86 -24.95
N THR A 588 -4.42 4.17 -23.87
CA THR A 588 -4.54 3.44 -22.60
C THR A 588 -5.39 4.21 -21.60
N ILE A 589 -6.27 3.47 -20.92
CA ILE A 589 -7.07 3.99 -19.81
C ILE A 589 -6.74 3.16 -18.56
N ILE A 590 -6.41 3.82 -17.46
CA ILE A 590 -6.28 3.18 -16.14
C ILE A 590 -7.41 3.67 -15.24
N VAL A 591 -8.00 2.74 -14.49
CA VAL A 591 -8.95 3.00 -13.40
C VAL A 591 -8.33 2.51 -12.10
N ASN A 592 -8.10 3.40 -11.15
CA ASN A 592 -7.58 3.05 -9.83
C ASN A 592 -7.89 4.14 -8.80
N CYS A 593 -7.88 3.80 -7.51
CA CYS A 593 -8.21 4.70 -6.38
C CYS A 593 -7.08 4.85 -5.36
N ASN A 594 -5.89 4.33 -5.65
CA ASN A 594 -4.75 4.37 -4.76
C ASN A 594 -3.82 5.54 -5.10
N PRO A 595 -3.67 6.56 -4.22
CA PRO A 595 -2.84 7.73 -4.52
C PRO A 595 -1.34 7.47 -4.46
N GLU A 596 -0.91 6.36 -3.85
CA GLU A 596 0.49 6.05 -3.62
C GLU A 596 1.18 5.37 -4.83
N THR A 597 0.43 5.01 -5.87
CA THR A 597 0.89 4.14 -6.96
C THR A 597 1.42 4.90 -8.18
N VAL A 598 2.30 4.24 -8.94
CA VAL A 598 2.79 4.73 -10.24
C VAL A 598 1.70 4.64 -11.31
N SER A 599 0.78 3.66 -11.22
CA SER A 599 -0.34 3.55 -12.18
C SER A 599 -1.27 4.77 -12.15
N THR A 600 -1.33 5.48 -11.03
CA THR A 600 -2.11 6.72 -10.88
C THR A 600 -1.31 7.99 -11.19
N ASP A 601 -0.10 7.85 -11.74
CA ASP A 601 0.61 9.00 -12.30
C ASP A 601 -0.04 9.44 -13.60
N TYR A 602 -0.12 10.76 -13.79
CA TYR A 602 -0.77 11.36 -14.94
C TYR A 602 -0.14 10.97 -16.30
N ASP A 603 1.11 10.49 -16.30
CA ASP A 603 1.87 10.16 -17.52
C ASP A 603 2.03 8.65 -17.75
N THR A 604 1.53 7.80 -16.87
CA THR A 604 1.60 6.35 -17.02
C THR A 604 0.64 5.85 -18.09
N SER A 605 -0.63 6.24 -18.02
CA SER A 605 -1.62 6.00 -19.07
C SER A 605 -1.92 7.27 -19.88
N ASP A 606 -2.59 7.12 -21.00
CA ASP A 606 -3.06 8.28 -21.78
C ASP A 606 -4.22 8.96 -21.08
N LYS A 607 -5.05 8.19 -20.38
CA LYS A 607 -6.17 8.69 -19.58
C LYS A 607 -6.29 7.93 -18.28
N LEU A 608 -6.39 8.66 -17.18
CA LEU A 608 -6.56 8.13 -15.83
C LEU A 608 -7.94 8.53 -15.29
N TYR A 609 -8.69 7.54 -14.80
CA TYR A 609 -9.88 7.73 -13.99
C TYR A 609 -9.56 7.39 -12.54
N PHE A 610 -9.58 8.40 -11.68
CA PHE A 610 -9.35 8.23 -10.26
C PHE A 610 -10.67 7.87 -9.57
N GLU A 611 -10.99 6.56 -9.58
CA GLU A 611 -12.31 6.03 -9.21
C GLU A 611 -12.22 4.72 -8.43
N PRO A 612 -13.26 4.40 -7.64
CA PRO A 612 -13.38 3.09 -7.02
C PRO A 612 -13.42 1.96 -8.06
N LEU A 613 -12.91 0.80 -7.68
CA LEU A 613 -12.97 -0.42 -8.49
C LEU A 613 -14.24 -1.21 -8.12
N THR A 614 -15.40 -0.67 -8.47
CA THR A 614 -16.71 -1.30 -8.32
C THR A 614 -17.35 -1.53 -9.67
N LEU A 615 -18.34 -2.42 -9.73
CA LEU A 615 -19.07 -2.70 -10.98
C LEU A 615 -19.70 -1.42 -11.57
N GLU A 616 -20.36 -0.63 -10.74
CA GLU A 616 -21.00 0.63 -11.13
C GLU A 616 -19.99 1.61 -11.74
N ASP A 617 -18.91 1.89 -11.02
CA ASP A 617 -17.92 2.89 -11.44
C ASP A 617 -17.18 2.45 -12.72
N VAL A 618 -16.81 1.18 -12.82
CA VAL A 618 -16.14 0.64 -14.01
C VAL A 618 -17.06 0.61 -15.22
N LEU A 619 -18.34 0.19 -15.07
CA LEU A 619 -19.30 0.21 -16.17
C LEU A 619 -19.59 1.61 -16.69
N SER A 620 -19.68 2.61 -15.80
CA SER A 620 -19.87 4.01 -16.19
C SER A 620 -18.72 4.51 -17.06
N ILE A 621 -17.46 4.19 -16.69
CA ILE A 621 -16.28 4.55 -17.49
C ILE A 621 -16.29 3.78 -18.82
N TYR A 622 -16.60 2.49 -18.79
CA TYR A 622 -16.67 1.66 -20.01
C TYR A 622 -17.69 2.18 -21.01
N GLU A 623 -18.88 2.54 -20.55
CA GLU A 623 -19.94 3.11 -21.39
C GLU A 623 -19.56 4.49 -21.95
N LYS A 624 -18.85 5.29 -21.16
CA LYS A 624 -18.39 6.61 -21.56
C LYS A 624 -17.29 6.53 -22.63
N GLU A 625 -16.26 5.72 -22.38
CA GLU A 625 -15.05 5.65 -23.20
C GLU A 625 -15.16 4.68 -24.39
N GLN A 626 -16.04 3.69 -24.31
CA GLN A 626 -16.19 2.64 -25.32
C GLN A 626 -14.87 1.96 -25.70
N PRO A 627 -14.06 1.48 -24.74
CA PRO A 627 -12.83 0.77 -25.06
C PRO A 627 -13.13 -0.53 -25.80
N ILE A 628 -12.18 -0.98 -26.61
CA ILE A 628 -12.32 -2.24 -27.36
C ILE A 628 -12.14 -3.49 -26.49
N GLY A 629 -11.64 -3.32 -25.26
CA GLY A 629 -11.50 -4.38 -24.27
C GLY A 629 -10.97 -3.86 -22.94
N VAL A 630 -11.08 -4.72 -21.93
CA VAL A 630 -10.67 -4.46 -20.55
C VAL A 630 -9.73 -5.56 -20.07
N ILE A 631 -8.61 -5.19 -19.48
CA ILE A 631 -7.68 -6.10 -18.81
C ILE A 631 -7.96 -6.08 -17.31
N ALA A 632 -8.36 -7.23 -16.74
CA ALA A 632 -8.73 -7.39 -15.34
C ALA A 632 -7.74 -8.24 -14.53
N GLN A 633 -6.82 -8.97 -15.16
CA GLN A 633 -5.98 -9.93 -14.45
C GLN A 633 -4.66 -9.38 -13.92
N PHE A 634 -4.30 -8.12 -14.17
CA PHE A 634 -3.04 -7.54 -13.71
C PHE A 634 -3.14 -6.80 -12.37
N GLY A 635 -4.31 -6.31 -12.01
CA GLY A 635 -4.54 -5.62 -10.74
C GLY A 635 -4.73 -6.53 -9.52
N GLY A 636 -4.43 -7.82 -9.63
CA GLY A 636 -4.65 -8.79 -8.57
C GLY A 636 -6.11 -9.20 -8.43
N GLN A 637 -6.50 -9.57 -7.21
CA GLN A 637 -7.83 -10.13 -6.95
C GLN A 637 -8.97 -9.12 -7.10
N THR A 638 -8.72 -7.85 -6.79
CA THR A 638 -9.73 -6.78 -6.83
C THR A 638 -10.44 -6.69 -8.18
N PRO A 639 -9.74 -6.42 -9.30
CA PRO A 639 -10.41 -6.37 -10.60
C PRO A 639 -10.86 -7.74 -11.09
N LEU A 640 -10.19 -8.81 -10.65
CA LEU A 640 -10.56 -10.16 -11.03
C LEU A 640 -11.95 -10.53 -10.53
N ASN A 641 -12.30 -10.12 -9.33
CA ASN A 641 -13.62 -10.31 -8.73
C ASN A 641 -14.74 -9.62 -9.53
N LEU A 642 -14.43 -8.62 -10.35
CA LEU A 642 -15.38 -7.91 -11.19
C LEU A 642 -15.54 -8.54 -12.58
N ALA A 643 -14.62 -9.40 -13.02
CA ALA A 643 -14.52 -9.85 -14.40
C ALA A 643 -15.80 -10.54 -14.90
N ALA A 644 -16.40 -11.43 -14.09
CA ALA A 644 -17.62 -12.16 -14.46
C ALA A 644 -18.83 -11.22 -14.60
N ASP A 645 -19.03 -10.31 -13.65
CA ASP A 645 -20.12 -9.33 -13.67
C ASP A 645 -19.95 -8.32 -14.80
N LEU A 646 -18.72 -7.89 -15.08
CA LEU A 646 -18.42 -7.03 -16.24
C LEU A 646 -18.77 -7.73 -17.56
N LYS A 647 -18.37 -8.98 -17.73
CA LYS A 647 -18.70 -9.79 -18.92
C LYS A 647 -20.21 -9.97 -19.10
N LYS A 648 -20.93 -10.26 -18.00
CA LYS A 648 -22.40 -10.35 -17.99
C LYS A 648 -23.06 -9.06 -18.48
N ASN A 649 -22.45 -7.91 -18.22
CA ASN A 649 -22.91 -6.60 -18.68
C ASN A 649 -22.33 -6.19 -20.06
N GLY A 650 -21.81 -7.14 -20.83
CA GLY A 650 -21.36 -6.91 -22.22
C GLY A 650 -19.95 -6.35 -22.37
N VAL A 651 -19.16 -6.30 -21.30
CA VAL A 651 -17.77 -5.86 -21.35
C VAL A 651 -16.89 -6.97 -21.94
N ARG A 652 -16.08 -6.62 -22.94
CA ARG A 652 -15.08 -7.55 -23.50
C ARG A 652 -13.86 -7.62 -22.56
N ILE A 653 -13.68 -8.76 -21.90
CA ILE A 653 -12.50 -9.05 -21.09
C ILE A 653 -11.40 -9.60 -22.00
N LEU A 654 -10.21 -8.96 -21.94
CA LEU A 654 -9.02 -9.40 -22.67
C LEU A 654 -8.19 -10.33 -21.77
N GLY A 655 -7.59 -11.35 -22.37
CA GLY A 655 -6.80 -12.34 -21.68
C GLY A 655 -7.63 -13.55 -21.23
N THR A 656 -7.27 -14.13 -20.07
CA THR A 656 -7.95 -15.29 -19.52
C THR A 656 -9.42 -15.00 -19.24
N SER A 657 -10.31 -15.88 -19.72
CA SER A 657 -11.75 -15.67 -19.55
C SER A 657 -12.20 -15.86 -18.11
N PRO A 658 -13.28 -15.17 -17.68
CA PRO A 658 -13.86 -15.38 -16.34
C PRO A 658 -14.20 -16.83 -16.02
N GLU A 659 -14.62 -17.61 -17.01
CA GLU A 659 -14.96 -19.04 -16.84
C GLU A 659 -13.72 -19.87 -16.49
N VAL A 660 -12.57 -19.54 -17.06
CA VAL A 660 -11.30 -20.19 -16.73
C VAL A 660 -10.84 -19.81 -15.32
N ILE A 661 -11.06 -18.55 -14.93
CA ILE A 661 -10.76 -18.09 -13.57
C ILE A 661 -11.62 -18.84 -12.56
N ASP A 662 -12.92 -18.93 -12.79
CA ASP A 662 -13.86 -19.67 -11.93
C ASP A 662 -13.49 -21.16 -11.85
N MET A 663 -13.08 -21.77 -12.97
CA MET A 663 -12.61 -23.17 -13.00
C MET A 663 -11.37 -23.38 -12.11
N ALA A 664 -10.44 -22.43 -12.10
CA ALA A 664 -9.25 -22.52 -11.27
C ALA A 664 -9.57 -22.34 -9.78
N GLU A 665 -10.56 -21.53 -9.46
CA GLU A 665 -10.99 -21.24 -8.09
C GLU A 665 -11.95 -22.31 -7.53
N ASP A 666 -12.71 -22.99 -8.40
CA ASP A 666 -13.56 -24.09 -8.02
C ASP A 666 -12.73 -25.36 -7.85
N ARG A 667 -12.63 -25.81 -6.60
CA ARG A 667 -11.75 -26.92 -6.23
C ARG A 667 -12.15 -28.26 -6.83
N ASP A 668 -13.43 -28.50 -7.00
CA ASP A 668 -13.91 -29.77 -7.58
C ASP A 668 -13.66 -29.81 -9.08
N LEU A 669 -13.90 -28.70 -9.77
CA LEU A 669 -13.59 -28.57 -11.20
C LEU A 669 -12.08 -28.68 -11.44
N PHE A 670 -11.30 -27.99 -10.62
CA PHE A 670 -9.83 -28.05 -10.70
C PHE A 670 -9.28 -29.46 -10.43
N ARG A 671 -9.80 -30.13 -9.40
CA ARG A 671 -9.43 -31.52 -9.08
C ARG A 671 -9.76 -32.48 -10.24
N ALA A 672 -10.96 -32.38 -10.80
CA ALA A 672 -11.36 -33.21 -11.94
C ALA A 672 -10.45 -33.00 -13.15
N MET A 673 -10.00 -31.78 -13.38
CA MET A 673 -9.01 -31.48 -14.42
C MET A 673 -7.64 -32.08 -14.12
N MET A 674 -7.16 -32.00 -12.88
CA MET A 674 -5.88 -32.62 -12.49
C MET A 674 -5.93 -34.14 -12.64
N GLU A 675 -7.05 -34.78 -12.29
CA GLU A 675 -7.27 -36.22 -12.53
C GLU A 675 -7.24 -36.57 -14.02
N LYS A 676 -7.88 -35.76 -14.86
CA LYS A 676 -7.83 -35.91 -16.34
C LYS A 676 -6.40 -35.81 -16.89
N LEU A 677 -5.58 -34.94 -16.34
CA LEU A 677 -4.19 -34.72 -16.76
C LEU A 677 -3.19 -35.68 -16.11
N ASP A 678 -3.66 -36.55 -15.22
CA ASP A 678 -2.83 -37.44 -14.38
C ASP A 678 -1.79 -36.66 -13.56
N ILE A 679 -2.20 -35.53 -13.00
CA ILE A 679 -1.36 -34.65 -12.16
C ILE A 679 -1.79 -34.80 -10.70
N PRO A 680 -0.88 -35.17 -9.78
CA PRO A 680 -1.21 -35.40 -8.40
C PRO A 680 -1.64 -34.13 -7.65
N MET A 681 -2.70 -34.24 -6.83
CA MET A 681 -3.07 -33.27 -5.79
C MET A 681 -3.07 -33.96 -4.42
N PRO A 682 -2.92 -33.23 -3.30
CA PRO A 682 -3.15 -33.79 -1.97
C PRO A 682 -4.57 -34.33 -1.84
N GLU A 683 -4.73 -35.42 -1.08
CA GLU A 683 -6.06 -35.96 -0.77
C GLU A 683 -6.87 -34.90 -0.02
N ALA A 684 -8.16 -34.79 -0.36
CA ALA A 684 -9.03 -33.77 0.22
C ALA A 684 -10.47 -34.26 0.38
N GLY A 685 -11.23 -33.55 1.19
CA GLY A 685 -12.67 -33.70 1.34
C GLY A 685 -13.31 -32.41 1.82
N MET A 686 -14.63 -32.35 1.71
CA MET A 686 -15.42 -31.23 2.22
C MET A 686 -16.31 -31.69 3.37
N ALA A 687 -16.58 -30.77 4.29
CA ALA A 687 -17.46 -31.00 5.43
C ALA A 687 -18.31 -29.75 5.73
N THR A 688 -19.56 -29.98 6.02
CA THR A 688 -20.51 -28.95 6.44
C THR A 688 -20.79 -28.94 7.95
N ASN A 689 -20.36 -29.99 8.63
CA ASN A 689 -20.53 -30.14 10.08
C ASN A 689 -19.33 -30.89 10.69
N VAL A 690 -19.31 -30.92 12.03
CA VAL A 690 -18.18 -31.47 12.80
C VAL A 690 -17.99 -32.96 12.54
N GLU A 691 -19.08 -33.73 12.46
CA GLU A 691 -19.08 -35.19 12.27
C GLU A 691 -18.47 -35.55 10.90
N GLU A 692 -18.89 -34.85 9.85
CA GLU A 692 -18.34 -35.01 8.51
C GLU A 692 -16.85 -34.65 8.49
N ALA A 693 -16.47 -33.54 9.16
CA ALA A 693 -15.07 -33.09 9.21
C ALA A 693 -14.17 -34.14 9.87
N LEU A 694 -14.60 -34.71 10.99
CA LEU A 694 -13.85 -35.76 11.67
C LEU A 694 -13.73 -37.00 10.80
N ALA A 695 -14.79 -37.42 10.12
CA ALA A 695 -14.76 -38.58 9.22
C ALA A 695 -13.82 -38.36 8.02
N VAL A 696 -13.83 -37.19 7.42
CA VAL A 696 -12.90 -36.81 6.34
C VAL A 696 -11.45 -36.79 6.83
N ALA A 697 -11.17 -36.16 7.96
CA ALA A 697 -9.83 -36.08 8.53
C ALA A 697 -9.29 -37.45 8.96
N GLU A 698 -10.13 -38.34 9.49
CA GLU A 698 -9.75 -39.73 9.84
C GLU A 698 -9.38 -40.55 8.59
N LYS A 699 -10.14 -40.35 7.49
CA LYS A 699 -9.87 -41.00 6.21
C LYS A 699 -8.54 -40.54 5.59
N ILE A 700 -8.28 -39.22 5.62
CA ILE A 700 -7.09 -38.58 5.05
C ILE A 700 -5.85 -38.84 5.93
N GLY A 701 -6.03 -38.82 7.24
CA GLY A 701 -4.95 -38.90 8.24
C GLY A 701 -4.41 -37.53 8.66
N TYR A 702 -4.19 -37.37 9.97
CA TYR A 702 -3.62 -36.15 10.53
C TYR A 702 -2.09 -36.02 10.27
N PRO A 703 -1.53 -34.80 10.17
CA PRO A 703 -2.21 -33.51 10.19
C PRO A 703 -2.98 -33.20 8.91
N VAL A 704 -4.01 -32.38 9.06
CA VAL A 704 -4.79 -31.86 7.93
C VAL A 704 -4.74 -30.34 7.89
N MET A 705 -4.83 -29.79 6.69
CA MET A 705 -5.05 -28.35 6.47
C MET A 705 -6.53 -28.11 6.36
N VAL A 706 -7.08 -27.21 7.18
CA VAL A 706 -8.50 -26.85 7.14
C VAL A 706 -8.63 -25.39 6.68
N ARG A 707 -9.63 -25.16 5.83
CA ARG A 707 -9.91 -23.82 5.31
C ARG A 707 -11.38 -23.65 4.90
N PRO A 708 -11.96 -22.46 5.02
CA PRO A 708 -13.25 -22.13 4.42
C PRO A 708 -13.17 -22.20 2.88
N SER A 709 -14.24 -22.66 2.23
CA SER A 709 -14.25 -22.92 0.78
C SER A 709 -14.07 -21.69 -0.13
N TYR A 710 -14.31 -20.50 0.36
CA TYR A 710 -14.27 -19.26 -0.43
C TYR A 710 -13.55 -18.13 0.31
N VAL A 711 -12.30 -18.35 0.68
CA VAL A 711 -11.48 -17.34 1.38
C VAL A 711 -10.19 -17.09 0.63
N LEU A 712 -9.92 -15.81 0.37
CA LEU A 712 -8.74 -15.33 -0.33
C LEU A 712 -7.57 -15.08 0.64
N GLY A 713 -6.34 -15.31 0.18
CA GLY A 713 -5.11 -14.99 0.90
C GLY A 713 -4.88 -15.78 2.19
N GLY A 714 -5.31 -17.04 2.25
CA GLY A 714 -5.07 -17.92 3.40
C GLY A 714 -5.85 -17.57 4.67
N ARG A 715 -6.81 -16.66 4.59
CA ARG A 715 -7.59 -16.22 5.75
C ARG A 715 -8.36 -17.38 6.37
N GLY A 716 -8.14 -17.62 7.67
CA GLY A 716 -8.80 -18.68 8.41
C GLY A 716 -8.28 -20.08 8.09
N MET A 717 -7.16 -20.23 7.39
CA MET A 717 -6.50 -21.51 7.22
C MET A 717 -5.75 -21.91 8.49
N GLU A 718 -5.81 -23.20 8.84
CA GLU A 718 -5.12 -23.72 10.02
C GLU A 718 -4.66 -25.16 9.79
N VAL A 719 -3.47 -25.49 10.29
CA VAL A 719 -2.96 -26.85 10.35
C VAL A 719 -3.45 -27.53 11.62
N VAL A 720 -4.23 -28.56 11.47
CA VAL A 720 -4.85 -29.30 12.58
C VAL A 720 -4.20 -30.67 12.72
N SER A 721 -3.62 -30.94 13.88
CA SER A 721 -2.87 -32.16 14.14
C SER A 721 -3.66 -33.26 14.88
N GLU A 722 -4.84 -32.95 15.40
CA GLU A 722 -5.63 -33.88 16.23
C GLU A 722 -7.13 -33.57 16.18
N PRO A 723 -8.00 -34.55 16.47
CA PRO A 723 -9.46 -34.37 16.40
C PRO A 723 -10.02 -33.25 17.26
N GLU A 724 -9.46 -33.03 18.46
CA GLU A 724 -9.96 -31.99 19.37
C GLU A 724 -9.71 -30.57 18.84
N SER A 725 -8.58 -30.36 18.19
CA SER A 725 -8.28 -29.09 17.50
C SER A 725 -9.20 -28.87 16.31
N LEU A 726 -9.55 -29.96 15.58
CA LEU A 726 -10.51 -29.88 14.47
C LEU A 726 -11.91 -29.47 14.94
N LYS A 727 -12.36 -30.02 16.06
CA LYS A 727 -13.66 -29.64 16.67
C LYS A 727 -13.70 -28.16 17.05
N LYS A 728 -12.61 -27.66 17.66
CA LYS A 728 -12.49 -26.23 18.02
C LYS A 728 -12.54 -25.34 16.79
N TYR A 729 -11.79 -25.69 15.75
CA TYR A 729 -11.81 -24.95 14.48
C TYR A 729 -13.20 -24.93 13.87
N MET A 730 -13.87 -26.08 13.78
CA MET A 730 -15.20 -26.21 13.20
C MET A 730 -16.25 -25.40 13.99
N ALA A 731 -16.17 -25.39 15.30
CA ALA A 731 -17.08 -24.62 16.16
C ALA A 731 -16.93 -23.11 15.92
N ALA A 732 -15.71 -22.63 15.72
CA ALA A 732 -15.42 -21.24 15.40
C ALA A 732 -15.83 -20.87 13.95
N ALA A 733 -15.57 -21.74 12.99
CA ALA A 733 -15.85 -21.50 11.58
C ALA A 733 -17.34 -21.59 11.21
N VAL A 734 -18.10 -22.53 11.79
CA VAL A 734 -19.55 -22.68 11.58
C VAL A 734 -20.33 -21.47 12.10
N GLY A 735 -19.84 -20.82 13.16
CA GLY A 735 -20.45 -19.58 13.67
C GLY A 735 -20.31 -18.40 12.70
N VAL A 736 -19.30 -18.44 11.79
CA VAL A 736 -19.03 -17.36 10.83
C VAL A 736 -19.67 -17.61 9.46
N THR A 737 -19.79 -18.87 9.04
CA THR A 737 -20.35 -19.24 7.71
C THR A 737 -21.19 -20.52 7.80
N PRO A 738 -22.44 -20.43 8.34
CA PRO A 738 -23.24 -21.63 8.60
C PRO A 738 -23.59 -22.47 7.36
N ASP A 739 -23.63 -21.86 6.19
CA ASP A 739 -24.10 -22.48 4.93
C ASP A 739 -22.97 -22.84 3.94
N ARG A 740 -21.72 -22.79 4.36
CA ARG A 740 -20.58 -23.02 3.45
C ARG A 740 -19.71 -24.18 3.93
N PRO A 741 -19.35 -25.10 3.04
CA PRO A 741 -18.49 -26.23 3.41
C PRO A 741 -17.07 -25.77 3.76
N ILE A 742 -16.45 -26.51 4.68
CA ILE A 742 -15.03 -26.39 5.03
C ILE A 742 -14.28 -27.44 4.25
N LEU A 743 -13.18 -27.02 3.66
CA LEU A 743 -12.27 -27.88 2.93
C LEU A 743 -11.20 -28.45 3.87
N ILE A 744 -10.94 -29.73 3.75
CA ILE A 744 -9.97 -30.47 4.56
C ILE A 744 -9.02 -31.17 3.60
N ASP A 745 -7.76 -30.73 3.59
CA ASP A 745 -6.70 -31.29 2.75
C ASP A 745 -5.66 -32.05 3.57
N ARG A 746 -5.07 -33.09 3.00
CA ARG A 746 -3.88 -33.71 3.58
C ARG A 746 -2.76 -32.68 3.68
N PHE A 747 -2.20 -32.48 4.86
CA PHE A 747 -1.05 -31.61 5.05
C PHE A 747 0.26 -32.34 4.78
N LEU A 748 1.06 -31.84 3.85
CA LEU A 748 2.35 -32.41 3.45
C LEU A 748 3.45 -31.89 4.38
N ARG A 749 3.68 -32.56 5.51
CA ARG A 749 4.42 -32.06 6.69
C ARG A 749 5.87 -31.64 6.42
N HIS A 750 6.57 -32.33 5.53
CA HIS A 750 7.98 -32.09 5.25
C HIS A 750 8.23 -31.81 3.76
N ALA A 751 7.20 -31.38 3.07
CA ALA A 751 7.32 -31.06 1.66
C ALA A 751 8.09 -29.76 1.44
N THR A 752 8.85 -29.73 0.37
CA THR A 752 9.43 -28.49 -0.16
C THR A 752 8.39 -27.82 -1.03
N GLU A 753 7.99 -26.62 -0.69
CA GLU A 753 7.12 -25.80 -1.54
C GLU A 753 7.95 -25.12 -2.64
N CYS A 754 7.31 -24.95 -3.81
CA CYS A 754 7.89 -24.22 -4.93
C CYS A 754 6.80 -23.61 -5.79
N GLU A 755 7.18 -22.63 -6.58
CA GLU A 755 6.29 -21.89 -7.48
C GLU A 755 6.83 -21.84 -8.89
N ALA A 756 5.91 -21.78 -9.86
CA ALA A 756 6.23 -21.52 -11.25
C ALA A 756 5.27 -20.45 -11.81
N ASP A 757 5.83 -19.35 -12.25
CA ASP A 757 5.09 -18.37 -13.04
C ASP A 757 5.19 -18.71 -14.52
N ALA A 758 4.07 -18.59 -15.24
CA ALA A 758 3.99 -18.89 -16.65
C ALA A 758 3.35 -17.76 -17.45
N ILE A 759 3.73 -17.67 -18.70
CA ILE A 759 3.06 -16.88 -19.74
C ILE A 759 2.38 -17.86 -20.69
N ALA A 760 1.11 -17.69 -21.01
CA ALA A 760 0.36 -18.59 -21.85
C ALA A 760 -0.47 -17.86 -22.90
N ASP A 761 -0.70 -18.48 -24.05
CA ASP A 761 -1.46 -17.94 -25.20
C ASP A 761 -2.71 -18.77 -25.55
N GLY A 762 -3.17 -19.61 -24.65
CA GLY A 762 -4.29 -20.53 -24.85
C GLY A 762 -3.91 -21.86 -25.53
N LYS A 763 -2.69 -21.98 -26.08
CA LYS A 763 -2.21 -23.18 -26.78
C LYS A 763 -0.82 -23.58 -26.35
N HIS A 764 -0.02 -22.63 -25.92
CA HIS A 764 1.37 -22.82 -25.47
C HIS A 764 1.56 -22.10 -24.15
N ALA A 765 2.50 -22.59 -23.35
CA ALA A 765 2.91 -21.92 -22.13
C ALA A 765 4.44 -21.91 -22.00
N PHE A 766 4.96 -20.84 -21.45
CA PHE A 766 6.39 -20.62 -21.21
C PHE A 766 6.63 -20.37 -19.71
N VAL A 767 7.52 -21.16 -19.13
CA VAL A 767 7.93 -21.06 -17.72
C VAL A 767 9.38 -20.59 -17.67
N PRO A 768 9.65 -19.33 -17.21
CA PRO A 768 11.03 -18.82 -17.17
C PRO A 768 11.95 -19.60 -16.26
N ALA A 769 11.51 -19.88 -15.02
CA ALA A 769 12.24 -20.65 -14.03
C ALA A 769 11.29 -21.13 -12.92
N VAL A 770 11.75 -22.09 -12.12
CA VAL A 770 11.06 -22.56 -10.91
C VAL A 770 11.68 -21.93 -9.68
N MET A 771 10.87 -21.42 -8.79
CA MET A 771 11.24 -20.79 -7.53
C MET A 771 11.07 -21.77 -6.37
N GLU A 772 12.12 -21.97 -5.59
CA GLU A 772 12.16 -22.84 -4.43
C GLU A 772 11.97 -22.04 -3.14
N HIS A 773 11.08 -22.51 -2.24
CA HIS A 773 10.92 -21.93 -0.92
C HIS A 773 11.95 -22.53 0.04
N ILE A 774 12.50 -21.69 0.92
CA ILE A 774 13.45 -22.12 1.96
C ILE A 774 12.70 -22.74 3.15
N GLU A 775 11.58 -22.12 3.55
CA GLU A 775 10.68 -22.65 4.58
C GLU A 775 9.97 -23.91 4.05
N LEU A 776 9.73 -24.86 4.95
CA LEU A 776 8.93 -26.03 4.64
C LEU A 776 7.45 -25.68 4.43
N ALA A 777 6.73 -26.57 3.78
CA ALA A 777 5.30 -26.43 3.52
C ALA A 777 4.50 -26.08 4.80
N GLY A 778 3.55 -25.18 4.63
CA GLY A 778 2.69 -24.65 5.71
C GLY A 778 2.94 -23.20 6.07
N VAL A 779 3.98 -22.57 5.54
CA VAL A 779 4.20 -21.12 5.59
C VAL A 779 3.69 -20.53 4.28
N HIS A 780 2.92 -19.43 4.38
CA HIS A 780 2.41 -18.76 3.17
C HIS A 780 3.55 -18.36 2.24
N SER A 781 3.38 -18.55 0.94
CA SER A 781 4.43 -18.29 -0.08
C SER A 781 4.98 -16.86 -0.03
N GLY A 782 4.13 -15.89 0.32
CA GLY A 782 4.52 -14.49 0.49
C GLY A 782 5.46 -14.24 1.66
N ASP A 783 5.39 -15.07 2.70
CA ASP A 783 6.20 -14.96 3.92
C ASP A 783 7.47 -15.81 3.86
N SER A 784 7.55 -16.75 2.92
CA SER A 784 8.71 -17.59 2.74
C SER A 784 9.87 -16.88 2.04
N ALA A 785 11.10 -17.14 2.48
CA ALA A 785 12.28 -16.83 1.70
C ALA A 785 12.36 -17.77 0.50
N CYS A 786 12.72 -17.25 -0.67
CA CYS A 786 12.68 -18.02 -1.91
C CYS A 786 13.95 -17.84 -2.74
N ILE A 787 14.34 -18.89 -3.45
CA ILE A 787 15.51 -18.92 -4.34
C ILE A 787 15.04 -19.11 -5.79
N LEU A 788 15.48 -18.25 -6.68
CA LEU A 788 15.22 -18.31 -8.12
C LEU A 788 16.52 -18.15 -8.91
N PRO A 789 16.87 -19.05 -9.84
CA PRO A 789 16.27 -20.37 -10.05
C PRO A 789 16.47 -21.29 -8.85
N SER A 790 15.67 -22.35 -8.74
CA SER A 790 15.77 -23.35 -7.67
C SER A 790 17.16 -23.96 -7.61
N ARG A 791 17.62 -24.30 -6.39
CA ARG A 791 18.96 -24.84 -6.15
C ARG A 791 18.94 -26.25 -5.54
N GLY A 792 18.00 -26.49 -4.64
CA GLY A 792 17.86 -27.77 -3.93
C GLY A 792 16.95 -28.79 -4.62
N ILE A 793 16.12 -28.34 -5.57
CA ILE A 793 15.21 -29.24 -6.31
C ILE A 793 15.98 -29.94 -7.43
N PRO A 794 15.93 -31.30 -7.50
CA PRO A 794 16.53 -32.05 -8.60
C PRO A 794 15.99 -31.65 -9.98
N GLU A 795 16.83 -31.60 -11.00
CA GLU A 795 16.50 -31.13 -12.35
C GLU A 795 15.30 -31.88 -12.97
N ASN A 796 15.22 -33.22 -12.75
CA ASN A 796 14.07 -33.98 -13.23
C ASN A 796 12.73 -33.53 -12.61
N LEU A 797 12.73 -33.09 -11.36
CA LEU A 797 11.53 -32.54 -10.71
C LEU A 797 11.23 -31.12 -11.17
N VAL A 798 12.27 -30.32 -11.45
CA VAL A 798 12.10 -28.99 -12.08
C VAL A 798 11.41 -29.13 -13.44
N GLU A 799 11.87 -30.06 -14.27
CA GLU A 799 11.24 -30.33 -15.57
C GLU A 799 9.79 -30.86 -15.43
N THR A 800 9.55 -31.70 -14.41
CA THR A 800 8.17 -32.16 -14.10
C THR A 800 7.26 -30.97 -13.75
N ILE A 801 7.73 -30.02 -12.93
CA ILE A 801 6.97 -28.82 -12.55
C ILE A 801 6.67 -27.97 -13.79
N LYS A 802 7.66 -27.74 -14.64
CA LYS A 802 7.48 -27.00 -15.90
C LYS A 802 6.47 -27.70 -16.83
N ASP A 803 6.55 -29.02 -16.95
CA ASP A 803 5.64 -29.82 -17.77
C ASP A 803 4.19 -29.77 -17.23
N TYR A 804 4.02 -29.91 -15.92
CA TYR A 804 2.71 -29.78 -15.27
C TYR A 804 2.13 -28.38 -15.49
N THR A 805 2.94 -27.34 -15.31
CA THR A 805 2.53 -25.96 -15.52
C THR A 805 2.06 -25.73 -16.96
N ARG A 806 2.80 -26.24 -17.95
CA ARG A 806 2.42 -26.14 -19.36
C ARG A 806 1.10 -26.85 -19.64
N LYS A 807 0.97 -28.12 -19.23
CA LYS A 807 -0.25 -28.93 -19.42
C LYS A 807 -1.48 -28.29 -18.80
N ILE A 808 -1.34 -27.74 -17.57
CA ILE A 808 -2.44 -27.07 -16.89
C ILE A 808 -2.84 -25.80 -17.63
N ALA A 809 -1.90 -24.94 -17.99
CA ALA A 809 -2.16 -23.72 -18.72
C ALA A 809 -2.84 -23.96 -20.09
N GLU A 810 -2.37 -24.97 -20.81
CA GLU A 810 -2.91 -25.36 -22.12
C GLU A 810 -4.33 -25.94 -21.99
N GLU A 811 -4.55 -26.86 -21.04
CA GLU A 811 -5.88 -27.49 -20.82
C GLU A 811 -6.91 -26.45 -20.36
N MET A 812 -6.51 -25.52 -19.50
CA MET A 812 -7.40 -24.42 -19.05
C MET A 812 -7.65 -23.37 -20.13
N GLY A 813 -6.74 -23.27 -21.11
CA GLY A 813 -6.80 -22.19 -22.11
C GLY A 813 -6.42 -20.83 -21.51
N VAL A 814 -5.45 -20.79 -20.61
CA VAL A 814 -4.95 -19.54 -20.01
C VAL A 814 -4.38 -18.61 -21.08
N CYS A 815 -4.76 -17.34 -21.06
CA CYS A 815 -4.26 -16.32 -21.96
C CYS A 815 -3.72 -15.14 -21.14
N GLY A 816 -2.40 -15.05 -21.03
CA GLY A 816 -1.71 -14.06 -20.21
C GLY A 816 -0.81 -14.70 -19.18
N LEU A 817 -0.94 -14.30 -17.91
CA LEU A 817 -0.13 -14.80 -16.80
C LEU A 817 -0.84 -15.88 -15.98
N MET A 818 -0.05 -16.79 -15.42
CA MET A 818 -0.51 -17.80 -14.48
C MET A 818 0.59 -18.06 -13.44
N ASN A 819 0.22 -18.18 -12.18
CA ASN A 819 1.08 -18.66 -11.11
C ASN A 819 0.60 -20.03 -10.65
N MET A 820 1.55 -20.96 -10.47
CA MET A 820 1.31 -22.30 -9.98
C MET A 820 2.06 -22.54 -8.69
N GLN A 821 1.40 -23.10 -7.70
CA GLN A 821 2.01 -23.51 -6.44
C GLN A 821 2.05 -25.04 -6.34
N TYR A 822 3.23 -25.55 -5.96
CA TYR A 822 3.54 -26.96 -5.86
C TYR A 822 4.16 -27.32 -4.52
N ALA A 823 4.02 -28.59 -4.13
CA ALA A 823 4.75 -29.16 -3.02
C ALA A 823 5.41 -30.49 -3.46
N ILE A 824 6.63 -30.71 -3.03
CA ILE A 824 7.40 -31.95 -3.31
C ILE A 824 7.55 -32.74 -2.02
N GLU A 825 6.98 -33.95 -1.99
CA GLU A 825 7.12 -34.89 -0.88
C GLU A 825 7.53 -36.24 -1.43
N ASN A 826 8.62 -36.81 -0.94
CA ASN A 826 9.14 -38.14 -1.37
C ASN A 826 9.33 -38.25 -2.90
N ASP A 827 9.99 -37.25 -3.49
CA ASP A 827 10.23 -37.15 -4.94
C ASP A 827 8.97 -37.11 -5.82
N LYS A 828 7.82 -36.85 -5.22
CA LYS A 828 6.56 -36.66 -5.93
C LYS A 828 6.10 -35.21 -5.87
N VAL A 829 5.76 -34.67 -7.05
CA VAL A 829 5.26 -33.28 -7.19
C VAL A 829 3.75 -33.28 -7.07
N TYR A 830 3.23 -32.47 -6.16
CA TYR A 830 1.80 -32.24 -5.96
C TYR A 830 1.45 -30.80 -6.33
N VAL A 831 0.36 -30.63 -7.06
CA VAL A 831 -0.23 -29.30 -7.32
C VAL A 831 -1.04 -28.86 -6.11
N LEU A 832 -0.80 -27.65 -5.62
CA LEU A 832 -1.57 -27.05 -4.54
C LEU A 832 -2.68 -26.13 -5.07
N GLU A 833 -2.31 -25.20 -5.97
CA GLU A 833 -3.27 -24.29 -6.60
C GLU A 833 -2.74 -23.68 -7.90
N ALA A 834 -3.67 -23.20 -8.73
CA ALA A 834 -3.41 -22.42 -9.93
C ALA A 834 -4.08 -21.05 -9.83
N ASN A 835 -3.36 -19.99 -10.16
CA ASN A 835 -3.85 -18.63 -10.18
C ASN A 835 -3.67 -18.05 -11.59
N PRO A 836 -4.70 -18.08 -12.48
CA PRO A 836 -4.60 -17.60 -13.86
C PRO A 836 -4.68 -16.08 -13.95
N ARG A 837 -3.79 -15.41 -13.27
CA ARG A 837 -3.66 -13.95 -13.14
C ARG A 837 -2.21 -13.58 -12.85
N ALA A 838 -1.92 -12.27 -12.82
CA ALA A 838 -0.67 -11.79 -12.28
C ALA A 838 -0.49 -12.26 -10.82
N SER A 839 0.74 -12.51 -10.46
CA SER A 839 1.15 -12.92 -9.12
C SER A 839 2.11 -11.90 -8.51
N ARG A 840 2.35 -12.03 -7.22
CA ARG A 840 3.32 -11.19 -6.50
C ARG A 840 4.76 -11.45 -6.95
N THR A 841 5.03 -12.62 -7.50
CA THR A 841 6.37 -13.02 -7.94
C THR A 841 6.74 -12.55 -9.35
N VAL A 842 5.78 -12.05 -10.13
CA VAL A 842 6.01 -11.58 -11.51
C VAL A 842 7.16 -10.54 -11.62
N PRO A 843 7.23 -9.48 -10.78
CA PRO A 843 8.35 -8.54 -10.86
C PRO A 843 9.70 -9.20 -10.59
N LEU A 844 9.76 -10.05 -9.58
CA LEU A 844 10.95 -10.79 -9.18
C LEU A 844 11.45 -11.70 -10.32
N VAL A 845 10.56 -12.53 -10.86
CA VAL A 845 10.87 -13.48 -11.95
C VAL A 845 11.30 -12.70 -13.19
N SER A 846 10.60 -11.61 -13.53
CA SER A 846 10.95 -10.76 -14.68
C SER A 846 12.37 -10.21 -14.56
N LYS A 847 12.76 -9.73 -13.39
CA LYS A 847 14.08 -9.10 -13.16
C LYS A 847 15.21 -10.13 -13.06
N VAL A 848 15.02 -11.23 -12.35
CA VAL A 848 16.05 -12.29 -12.17
C VAL A 848 16.27 -13.03 -13.48
N CYS A 849 15.21 -13.36 -14.21
CA CYS A 849 15.29 -14.11 -15.47
C CYS A 849 15.52 -13.21 -16.70
N GLY A 850 15.38 -11.89 -16.58
CA GLY A 850 15.50 -10.97 -17.71
C GLY A 850 14.38 -11.14 -18.75
N VAL A 851 13.17 -11.54 -18.32
CA VAL A 851 12.00 -11.74 -19.16
C VAL A 851 10.93 -10.70 -18.81
N SER A 852 10.53 -9.89 -19.77
CA SER A 852 9.45 -8.89 -19.58
C SER A 852 8.08 -9.58 -19.62
N MET A 853 7.74 -10.32 -18.56
CA MET A 853 6.57 -11.21 -18.50
C MET A 853 5.27 -10.47 -18.83
N VAL A 854 5.03 -9.31 -18.21
CA VAL A 854 3.79 -8.53 -18.40
C VAL A 854 3.69 -8.00 -19.83
N LYS A 855 4.80 -7.51 -20.39
CA LYS A 855 4.84 -7.03 -21.79
C LYS A 855 4.44 -8.15 -22.76
N ILE A 856 5.02 -9.34 -22.60
CA ILE A 856 4.73 -10.50 -23.43
C ILE A 856 3.26 -10.93 -23.26
N ALA A 857 2.78 -11.01 -22.02
CA ALA A 857 1.39 -11.33 -21.72
C ALA A 857 0.42 -10.32 -22.37
N THR A 858 0.75 -9.03 -22.33
CA THR A 858 -0.07 -7.97 -22.97
C THR A 858 -0.10 -8.12 -24.49
N GLN A 859 1.03 -8.44 -25.11
CA GLN A 859 1.09 -8.72 -26.55
C GLN A 859 0.20 -9.92 -26.91
N ILE A 860 0.20 -10.96 -26.10
CA ILE A 860 -0.63 -12.16 -26.29
C ILE A 860 -2.12 -11.79 -26.17
N MET A 861 -2.50 -11.10 -25.10
CA MET A 861 -3.90 -10.70 -24.86
C MET A 861 -4.49 -9.83 -25.98
N THR A 862 -3.64 -9.11 -26.69
CA THR A 862 -4.03 -8.21 -27.77
C THR A 862 -3.71 -8.76 -29.17
N SER A 863 -3.29 -10.02 -29.28
CA SER A 863 -2.87 -10.62 -30.56
C SER A 863 -3.98 -10.59 -31.62
N GLU A 864 -5.22 -10.87 -31.25
CA GLU A 864 -6.37 -10.77 -32.14
C GLU A 864 -6.63 -9.34 -32.65
N LEU A 865 -6.40 -8.34 -31.79
CA LEU A 865 -6.61 -6.93 -32.08
C LEU A 865 -5.51 -6.34 -32.96
N THR A 866 -4.29 -6.83 -32.81
CA THR A 866 -3.10 -6.35 -33.53
C THR A 866 -2.81 -7.16 -34.80
N GLY A 867 -3.37 -8.37 -34.91
CA GLY A 867 -3.01 -9.33 -35.95
C GLY A 867 -1.58 -9.89 -35.83
N LYS A 868 -0.88 -9.64 -34.72
CA LYS A 868 0.47 -10.17 -34.48
C LYS A 868 0.38 -11.55 -33.83
N PRO A 869 1.21 -12.52 -34.28
CA PRO A 869 1.21 -13.85 -33.69
C PRO A 869 1.76 -13.84 -32.25
N SER A 870 1.42 -14.87 -31.48
CA SER A 870 2.03 -15.09 -30.17
C SER A 870 3.54 -15.23 -30.27
N PRO A 871 4.31 -14.55 -29.40
CA PRO A 871 5.76 -14.73 -29.39
C PRO A 871 6.24 -16.04 -28.73
N LEU A 872 5.36 -16.76 -28.04
CA LEU A 872 5.75 -17.94 -27.24
C LEU A 872 6.42 -19.05 -28.03
N PRO A 873 5.99 -19.41 -29.25
CA PRO A 873 6.64 -20.49 -30.02
C PRO A 873 8.12 -20.21 -30.36
N GLU A 874 8.51 -18.94 -30.38
CA GLU A 874 9.88 -18.50 -30.70
C GLU A 874 10.75 -18.27 -29.46
N MET A 875 10.17 -18.31 -28.26
CA MET A 875 10.89 -18.10 -27.02
C MET A 875 11.80 -19.28 -26.69
N LYS A 876 13.04 -18.95 -26.33
CA LYS A 876 14.04 -19.94 -25.92
C LYS A 876 14.07 -20.08 -24.42
N GLU A 877 14.51 -21.23 -23.95
CA GLU A 877 14.79 -21.48 -22.54
C GLU A 877 15.68 -20.39 -21.96
N VAL A 878 15.31 -19.89 -20.79
CA VAL A 878 16.06 -18.88 -20.06
C VAL A 878 17.00 -19.55 -19.07
N LYS A 879 18.26 -19.09 -19.09
CA LYS A 879 19.25 -19.47 -18.07
C LYS A 879 19.65 -18.20 -17.29
N PRO A 880 19.08 -17.97 -16.12
CA PRO A 880 19.42 -16.81 -15.32
C PRO A 880 20.92 -16.76 -14.99
N LYS A 881 21.52 -15.59 -15.12
CA LYS A 881 22.95 -15.38 -14.83
C LYS A 881 23.23 -15.36 -13.32
N TYR A 882 22.25 -14.95 -12.53
CA TYR A 882 22.34 -14.76 -11.10
C TYR A 882 21.29 -15.61 -10.39
N TYR A 883 21.59 -15.95 -9.14
CA TYR A 883 20.56 -16.35 -8.18
C TYR A 883 19.94 -15.10 -7.60
N GLY A 884 18.60 -15.08 -7.55
CA GLY A 884 17.85 -14.12 -6.79
C GLY A 884 17.29 -14.79 -5.53
N VAL A 885 17.55 -14.21 -4.37
CA VAL A 885 16.94 -14.63 -3.12
C VAL A 885 15.99 -13.55 -2.65
N LYS A 886 14.71 -13.91 -2.57
CA LYS A 886 13.68 -13.06 -1.98
C LYS A 886 13.63 -13.30 -0.47
N GLU A 887 13.52 -12.24 0.32
CA GLU A 887 13.21 -12.32 1.75
C GLU A 887 12.00 -11.43 2.06
N ALA A 888 11.15 -11.87 2.97
CA ALA A 888 9.98 -11.13 3.40
C ALA A 888 10.31 -10.15 4.54
N VAL A 889 9.53 -9.08 4.63
CA VAL A 889 9.65 -8.08 5.69
C VAL A 889 8.35 -8.06 6.49
N PHE A 890 8.47 -8.16 7.82
CA PHE A 890 7.35 -8.32 8.74
C PHE A 890 7.17 -7.10 9.65
N PRO A 891 5.92 -6.75 9.99
CA PRO A 891 5.62 -5.62 10.87
C PRO A 891 5.53 -6.01 12.36
N PHE A 892 6.19 -7.09 12.80
CA PHE A 892 6.09 -7.58 14.18
C PHE A 892 6.63 -6.60 15.23
N ASN A 893 7.53 -5.70 14.85
CA ASN A 893 7.96 -4.60 15.71
C ASN A 893 6.84 -3.58 16.00
N MET A 894 5.82 -3.51 15.13
CA MET A 894 4.64 -2.64 15.30
C MET A 894 3.50 -3.36 16.05
N PHE A 895 3.49 -4.68 16.05
CA PHE A 895 2.49 -5.55 16.69
C PHE A 895 3.19 -6.50 17.68
N GLN A 896 3.72 -5.94 18.75
CA GLN A 896 4.54 -6.69 19.74
C GLN A 896 3.76 -7.75 20.50
N GLU A 897 2.44 -7.65 20.56
CA GLU A 897 1.53 -8.61 21.15
C GLU A 897 1.29 -9.85 20.29
N VAL A 898 1.67 -9.80 19.00
CA VAL A 898 1.42 -10.89 18.04
C VAL A 898 2.54 -11.92 18.08
N ASP A 899 2.18 -13.20 18.09
CA ASP A 899 3.14 -14.29 17.96
C ASP A 899 3.78 -14.26 16.54
N PRO A 900 5.13 -14.13 16.44
CA PRO A 900 5.81 -14.06 15.16
C PRO A 900 5.91 -15.39 14.41
N VAL A 901 5.39 -16.49 14.95
CA VAL A 901 5.41 -17.79 14.27
C VAL A 901 4.63 -17.72 12.97
N LEU A 902 5.31 -18.07 11.87
CA LEU A 902 4.72 -18.06 10.53
C LEU A 902 3.81 -19.27 10.31
N GLY A 903 2.81 -19.08 9.47
CA GLY A 903 1.79 -20.08 9.15
C GLY A 903 1.21 -19.88 7.75
N PRO A 904 0.07 -20.49 7.47
CA PRO A 904 -0.54 -20.45 6.14
C PRO A 904 -1.15 -19.10 5.76
N GLU A 905 -1.32 -18.19 6.71
CA GLU A 905 -1.82 -16.85 6.48
C GLU A 905 -0.68 -15.84 6.34
N MET A 906 -0.71 -15.03 5.29
CA MET A 906 0.32 -14.03 5.00
C MET A 906 0.32 -12.88 6.01
N ARG A 907 1.51 -12.50 6.49
CA ARG A 907 1.74 -11.45 7.48
C ARG A 907 2.76 -10.39 7.05
N SER A 908 3.55 -10.66 6.00
CA SER A 908 4.55 -9.72 5.50
C SER A 908 3.93 -8.51 4.82
N THR A 909 4.58 -7.36 4.97
CA THR A 909 4.18 -6.10 4.33
C THR A 909 4.90 -5.84 3.02
N GLY A 910 6.09 -6.40 2.84
CA GLY A 910 6.93 -6.20 1.67
C GLY A 910 7.99 -7.27 1.53
N GLU A 911 8.83 -7.09 0.53
CA GLU A 911 9.91 -8.03 0.19
C GLU A 911 11.17 -7.29 -0.28
N VAL A 912 12.29 -7.99 -0.20
CA VAL A 912 13.59 -7.55 -0.70
C VAL A 912 14.22 -8.63 -1.56
N LEU A 913 15.20 -8.26 -2.39
CA LEU A 913 15.91 -9.15 -3.27
C LEU A 913 17.42 -9.04 -3.06
N GLY A 914 18.08 -10.16 -2.82
CA GLY A 914 19.53 -10.32 -2.91
C GLY A 914 19.91 -10.97 -4.24
N LEU A 915 20.88 -10.44 -4.95
CA LEU A 915 21.38 -10.94 -6.23
C LEU A 915 22.87 -11.27 -6.15
N SER A 916 23.25 -12.50 -6.57
CA SER A 916 24.65 -12.89 -6.76
C SER A 916 24.76 -14.14 -7.65
N THR A 917 25.93 -14.39 -8.18
CA THR A 917 26.28 -15.67 -8.81
C THR A 917 26.46 -16.80 -7.79
N ASN A 918 26.56 -16.45 -6.50
CA ASN A 918 26.63 -17.39 -5.37
C ASN A 918 25.34 -17.29 -4.55
N VAL A 919 24.66 -18.42 -4.34
CA VAL A 919 23.37 -18.43 -3.64
C VAL A 919 23.50 -18.00 -2.17
N GLY A 920 24.59 -18.37 -1.48
CA GLY A 920 24.82 -17.95 -0.10
C GLY A 920 25.03 -16.43 0.04
N GLU A 921 25.75 -15.83 -0.92
CA GLU A 921 25.90 -14.37 -0.98
C GLU A 921 24.57 -13.68 -1.32
N ALA A 922 23.78 -14.22 -2.22
CA ALA A 922 22.45 -13.71 -2.55
C ALA A 922 21.53 -13.77 -1.32
N PHE A 923 21.53 -14.86 -0.57
CA PHE A 923 20.79 -15.00 0.67
C PHE A 923 21.26 -14.00 1.74
N TYR A 924 22.56 -13.84 1.93
CA TYR A 924 23.11 -12.87 2.87
C TYR A 924 22.70 -11.44 2.53
N LYS A 925 22.76 -11.07 1.24
CA LYS A 925 22.28 -9.76 0.75
C LYS A 925 20.78 -9.56 1.02
N ALA A 926 19.96 -10.57 0.82
CA ALA A 926 18.54 -10.51 1.11
C ALA A 926 18.31 -10.25 2.62
N GLN A 927 19.05 -10.95 3.50
CA GLN A 927 18.99 -10.70 4.94
C GLN A 927 19.45 -9.29 5.31
N GLU A 928 20.54 -8.79 4.74
CA GLU A 928 20.98 -7.39 4.95
C GLU A 928 19.90 -6.39 4.52
N ALA A 929 19.20 -6.68 3.44
CA ALA A 929 18.21 -5.77 2.86
C ALA A 929 16.90 -5.67 3.68
N THR A 930 16.60 -6.65 4.55
CA THR A 930 15.45 -6.55 5.49
C THR A 930 15.67 -5.54 6.61
N GLN A 931 16.81 -4.86 6.63
CA GLN A 931 17.26 -3.96 7.70
C GLN A 931 17.57 -4.67 9.03
N THR A 932 17.56 -6.00 9.04
CA THR A 932 18.02 -6.80 10.18
C THR A 932 19.54 -6.95 10.09
N ARG A 933 20.25 -6.37 11.05
CA ARG A 933 21.71 -6.49 11.11
C ARG A 933 22.09 -7.87 11.64
N LEU A 934 22.62 -8.72 10.79
CA LEU A 934 23.23 -9.97 11.23
C LEU A 934 24.54 -9.68 11.94
N PRO A 935 24.75 -10.15 13.19
CA PRO A 935 26.02 -9.97 13.89
C PRO A 935 27.13 -10.71 13.16
N LYS A 936 28.26 -10.04 12.95
CA LYS A 936 29.45 -10.62 12.31
C LYS A 936 30.46 -11.13 13.34
N GLU A 937 30.35 -10.68 14.58
CA GLU A 937 31.20 -11.00 15.72
C GLU A 937 30.36 -11.15 16.99
N GLY A 938 30.79 -11.95 17.94
CA GLY A 938 30.15 -12.12 19.22
C GLY A 938 29.84 -13.57 19.57
N THR A 939 29.13 -13.78 20.68
CA THR A 939 28.68 -15.08 21.15
C THR A 939 27.23 -15.32 20.77
N VAL A 940 26.95 -16.47 20.17
CA VAL A 940 25.59 -16.88 19.76
C VAL A 940 25.06 -17.90 20.76
N LEU A 941 23.88 -17.63 21.32
CA LEU A 941 23.14 -18.60 22.11
C LEU A 941 22.17 -19.36 21.21
N PHE A 942 22.32 -20.67 21.11
CA PHE A 942 21.36 -21.54 20.45
C PHE A 942 20.40 -22.11 21.47
N SER A 943 19.11 -21.86 21.30
CA SER A 943 18.04 -22.50 22.03
C SER A 943 17.32 -23.46 21.09
N VAL A 944 17.35 -24.74 21.36
CA VAL A 944 16.78 -25.79 20.51
C VAL A 944 15.84 -26.67 21.30
N LEU A 945 14.75 -27.08 20.66
CA LEU A 945 13.75 -27.93 21.29
C LEU A 945 14.25 -29.37 21.55
N SER A 946 15.20 -29.86 20.74
CA SER A 946 15.76 -31.21 20.82
C SER A 946 17.21 -31.26 20.31
N LEU A 947 18.04 -32.06 20.97
CA LEU A 947 19.42 -32.29 20.58
C LEU A 947 19.56 -32.96 19.19
N ILE A 948 18.51 -33.57 18.67
CA ILE A 948 18.50 -34.15 17.32
C ILE A 948 18.69 -33.08 16.25
N HIS A 949 18.25 -31.84 16.51
CA HIS A 949 18.44 -30.72 15.58
C HIS A 949 19.89 -30.23 15.52
N ILE A 950 20.73 -30.60 16.48
CA ILE A 950 22.15 -30.21 16.55
C ILE A 950 23.05 -31.31 16.04
N SER A 951 22.65 -32.58 16.10
CA SER A 951 23.54 -33.73 15.90
C SER A 951 23.95 -33.97 14.44
N GLU A 952 23.18 -33.57 13.48
CA GLU A 952 23.46 -33.78 12.05
C GLU A 952 24.53 -32.82 11.49
N PRO A 953 24.49 -31.49 11.71
CA PRO A 953 25.52 -30.60 11.20
C PRO A 953 26.89 -30.80 11.86
N THR A 954 26.92 -31.16 13.14
CA THR A 954 28.19 -31.28 13.91
C THR A 954 29.07 -32.48 13.53
N ARG A 955 28.52 -33.44 12.82
CA ARG A 955 29.32 -34.57 12.34
C ARG A 955 30.19 -34.26 11.10
N ARG A 956 29.94 -33.14 10.41
CA ARG A 956 30.60 -32.78 9.14
C ARG A 956 31.42 -31.50 9.17
N THR A 957 31.20 -30.60 10.08
CA THR A 957 31.96 -29.35 10.21
C THR A 957 32.07 -28.95 11.68
N PRO A 958 33.28 -28.80 12.24
CA PRO A 958 33.46 -28.17 13.53
C PRO A 958 32.97 -26.74 13.44
N ILE A 959 32.05 -26.37 14.28
CA ILE A 959 31.66 -24.96 14.44
C ILE A 959 32.82 -24.29 15.16
N SER A 960 33.66 -23.56 14.44
CA SER A 960 34.71 -22.72 15.00
C SER A 960 34.16 -21.35 15.37
#